data_29ac5edba4feb005a810b4b3706ec366
#
_entry.id   29ac5edba4feb005a810b4b3706ec366
#
_cell.length_a   1.000
_cell.length_b   1.000
_cell.length_c   1.000
_cell.angle_alpha   90.00
_cell.angle_beta   90.00
_cell.angle_gamma   90.00
#
_symmetry.space_group_name_H-M   'P 1'
#
loop_
_entity.id
_entity.type
_entity.pdbx_description
1 polymer ?
#
loop_
_entity_poly.entity_id
_entity_poly.type
_entity_poly.pdbx_seq_one_letter_code
_entity_poly.pdbx_strand_id
1 'polypeptide(L)'
;MRWWLAGLVLVAVLAGVIYFTRPRSAATSQEAPQQASLSSAGYVDPAICASCHADVWETYRRTGMGRSFSQPVLSNTIGDNKSAPTFYHKPSESYFTMLERDGRFYQRRYQIGFDGKETNIMEKEIDFVVGSGNHVRAYLHRTSRNKLVELPLARYAEKGGSWAMNPGYDHQDHPGFSRTITYGCMFCHNGFPEVPAGSGEAGADTVFPGRLPEGIDCQRCHGPGGKHAQAAESGAKPGEIRKAIVNPSRLSPERQMEVCMQCHLETTSSRLPNSIVRYGRSPFSYRPGEPLGDFMLQFDHAPGSASPGGSYDDKFEIAGAAYRLRRSECFQKSGGALLCTTCHNPHDIPRGGEAARHYNGVCSQCHDAAVKQLAASGKHPQSTDCIGCHMPKRRTDDVVHAVMTDHYIQRRKPERDLLAPLAESHVTEDNGYRGEVVLYYPQDLPNGSDRELYLAVAQVNQKSNLSAGITALTAAIDKYRPGPMQFYLELADALRDNGQMTKALPIYEDAVRREPNSLPALRKLGVALRSSGQPSRAIEILKRALDLAPADGATWHELGLNYVDQGSKPEAIAAFQKATELDEDPEVYNSLGAVLLESADLARAEPAFREAIRIRPAYAEAHSNLGNVLSASGRFEEARYHFEAALRLNPNYAAARQNYALALARVNRFEEAQRQVEAELKSDPGNAVAHDLLGNLLVARGQVKPAASQYQEAIKLRPEFGRAHLDLGALLADSGDVAGALPHLQKAAASPEPGVREEALQTLGLLGKAR
;
A
#
# COMPACT_ATOMS: atom_id res chain seq x y z
N MET A 1 -5.85 -50.72 45.79
CA MET A 1 -5.74 -50.03 44.53
C MET A 1 -6.16 -48.52 44.54
N ARG A 2 -6.77 -48.01 45.61
CA ARG A 2 -7.22 -46.60 45.71
C ARG A 2 -6.18 -45.62 46.32
N TRP A 3 -5.13 -46.11 46.89
CA TRP A 3 -4.09 -45.29 47.55
C TRP A 3 -2.92 -44.94 46.65
N TRP A 4 -2.71 -45.61 45.51
CA TRP A 4 -1.64 -45.32 44.56
C TRP A 4 -1.98 -44.21 43.59
N LEU A 5 -3.25 -43.95 43.29
CA LEU A 5 -3.70 -42.86 42.43
C LEU A 5 -3.64 -41.49 43.13
N ALA A 6 -3.83 -41.44 44.48
CA ALA A 6 -3.72 -40.19 45.23
C ALA A 6 -2.27 -39.69 45.35
N GLY A 7 -1.27 -40.61 45.42
CA GLY A 7 0.14 -40.24 45.44
C GLY A 7 0.65 -39.67 44.11
N LEU A 8 0.19 -40.21 43.00
CA LEU A 8 0.59 -39.73 41.64
C LEU A 8 0.03 -38.33 41.30
N VAL A 9 -1.19 -38.04 41.77
CA VAL A 9 -1.79 -36.70 41.58
C VAL A 9 -1.08 -35.65 42.45
N LEU A 10 -0.67 -36.02 43.69
CA LEU A 10 0.05 -35.09 44.57
C LEU A 10 1.46 -34.78 44.06
N VAL A 11 2.16 -35.74 43.46
CA VAL A 11 3.49 -35.54 42.87
C VAL A 11 3.38 -34.70 41.60
N ALA A 12 2.34 -34.89 40.78
CA ALA A 12 2.10 -34.07 39.59
C ALA A 12 1.74 -32.61 39.92
N VAL A 13 0.97 -32.38 40.98
CA VAL A 13 0.61 -31.03 41.45
C VAL A 13 1.82 -30.34 42.09
N LEU A 14 2.64 -31.04 42.87
CA LEU A 14 3.87 -30.50 43.45
C LEU A 14 4.93 -30.21 42.39
N ALA A 15 5.05 -31.04 41.35
CA ALA A 15 5.95 -30.78 40.23
C ALA A 15 5.47 -29.56 39.36
N GLY A 16 4.14 -29.41 39.18
CA GLY A 16 3.54 -28.25 38.54
C GLY A 16 3.76 -26.94 39.29
N VAL A 17 3.59 -26.94 40.62
CA VAL A 17 3.80 -25.77 41.46
C VAL A 17 5.29 -25.36 41.50
N ILE A 18 6.21 -26.35 41.55
CA ILE A 18 7.66 -26.05 41.52
C ILE A 18 8.09 -25.50 40.14
N TYR A 19 7.40 -25.86 39.03
CA TYR A 19 7.70 -25.32 37.71
C TYR A 19 7.20 -23.86 37.53
N PHE A 20 6.11 -23.48 38.22
CA PHE A 20 5.56 -22.13 38.16
C PHE A 20 6.08 -21.15 39.23
N THR A 21 6.75 -21.61 40.29
CA THR A 21 7.22 -20.75 41.38
C THR A 21 8.73 -20.50 41.41
N ARG A 22 9.48 -20.95 40.40
CA ARG A 22 10.87 -20.50 40.27
C ARG A 22 10.89 -19.01 39.88
N PRO A 23 11.39 -18.11 40.75
CA PRO A 23 11.63 -16.74 40.34
C PRO A 23 12.66 -16.79 39.17
N ARG A 24 12.28 -16.30 38.02
CA ARG A 24 13.26 -15.99 36.97
C ARG A 24 14.18 -14.93 37.58
N SER A 25 15.35 -15.35 38.06
CA SER A 25 16.44 -14.43 38.31
C SER A 25 16.71 -13.69 36.98
N ALA A 26 16.53 -12.39 37.01
CA ALA A 26 17.08 -11.52 36.00
C ALA A 26 18.62 -11.64 36.08
N ALA A 27 19.15 -12.64 35.40
CA ALA A 27 20.55 -12.65 35.06
C ALA A 27 20.71 -11.59 33.96
N THR A 28 21.17 -10.41 34.33
CA THR A 28 21.91 -9.55 33.44
C THR A 28 23.13 -10.35 32.98
N SER A 29 22.91 -11.20 31.97
CA SER A 29 24.00 -11.67 31.15
C SER A 29 24.50 -10.45 30.39
N GLN A 30 25.60 -9.85 30.86
CA GLN A 30 26.51 -9.19 29.96
C GLN A 30 26.92 -10.27 28.95
N GLU A 31 26.20 -10.33 27.83
CA GLU A 31 26.67 -11.04 26.66
C GLU A 31 28.03 -10.43 26.31
N ALA A 32 29.07 -11.23 26.43
CA ALA A 32 30.34 -10.93 25.82
C ALA A 32 30.08 -10.54 24.35
N PRO A 33 30.73 -9.51 23.79
CA PRO A 33 30.49 -9.11 22.43
C PRO A 33 30.70 -10.33 21.55
N GLN A 34 29.60 -10.87 20.99
CA GLN A 34 29.65 -11.87 19.95
C GLN A 34 30.53 -11.31 18.86
N GLN A 35 31.58 -12.01 18.49
CA GLN A 35 32.42 -11.67 17.33
C GLN A 35 31.48 -11.42 16.16
N ALA A 36 31.38 -10.14 15.72
CA ALA A 36 30.52 -9.74 14.65
C ALA A 36 30.92 -10.52 13.40
N SER A 37 30.05 -11.43 12.99
CA SER A 37 30.27 -12.20 11.76
C SER A 37 30.21 -11.21 10.58
N LEU A 38 31.28 -11.17 9.78
CA LEU A 38 31.32 -10.46 8.51
C LEU A 38 30.17 -11.01 7.62
N SER A 39 29.28 -10.15 7.17
CA SER A 39 28.27 -10.56 6.19
C SER A 39 28.97 -11.03 4.91
N SER A 40 28.33 -11.90 4.13
CA SER A 40 28.86 -12.36 2.84
C SER A 40 29.18 -11.22 1.87
N ALA A 41 28.57 -10.03 2.05
CA ALA A 41 28.82 -8.81 1.28
C ALA A 41 29.92 -7.91 1.87
N GLY A 42 30.50 -8.25 3.04
CA GLY A 42 31.52 -7.48 3.73
C GLY A 42 31.01 -6.34 4.61
N TYR A 43 29.69 -6.26 4.85
CA TYR A 43 29.09 -5.33 5.81
C TYR A 43 29.24 -5.86 7.25
N VAL A 44 29.42 -4.96 8.20
CA VAL A 44 29.64 -5.28 9.62
C VAL A 44 28.62 -4.56 10.49
N ASP A 45 28.49 -4.98 11.76
CA ASP A 45 27.70 -4.22 12.73
C ASP A 45 28.23 -2.77 12.80
N PRO A 46 27.38 -1.77 12.60
CA PRO A 46 27.78 -0.35 12.66
C PRO A 46 28.43 0.05 13.99
N ALA A 47 28.16 -0.63 15.09
CA ALA A 47 28.78 -0.39 16.38
C ALA A 47 30.32 -0.57 16.36
N ILE A 48 30.83 -1.38 15.43
CA ILE A 48 32.30 -1.55 15.22
C ILE A 48 32.94 -0.22 14.82
N CYS A 49 32.24 0.60 14.04
CA CYS A 49 32.74 1.92 13.64
C CYS A 49 32.94 2.83 14.86
N ALA A 50 32.07 2.73 15.87
CA ALA A 50 32.13 3.53 17.08
C ALA A 50 33.39 3.29 17.90
N SER A 51 33.95 2.07 17.87
CA SER A 51 35.17 1.71 18.65
C SER A 51 36.41 2.52 18.27
N CYS A 52 36.50 2.97 16.99
CA CYS A 52 37.58 3.77 16.47
C CYS A 52 37.19 5.22 16.13
N HIS A 53 35.91 5.48 15.85
CA HIS A 53 35.39 6.77 15.42
C HIS A 53 34.35 7.33 16.40
N ALA A 54 34.60 7.24 17.72
CA ALA A 54 33.65 7.58 18.78
C ALA A 54 33.05 8.99 18.63
N ASP A 55 33.87 10.02 18.41
CA ASP A 55 33.41 11.42 18.30
C ASP A 55 32.47 11.61 17.08
N VAL A 56 32.83 11.03 15.94
CA VAL A 56 32.01 11.09 14.73
C VAL A 56 30.71 10.30 14.92
N TRP A 57 30.78 9.15 15.59
CA TRP A 57 29.60 8.35 15.92
C TRP A 57 28.61 9.13 16.77
N GLU A 58 29.07 9.78 17.83
CA GLU A 58 28.21 10.54 18.74
C GLU A 58 27.54 11.75 18.06
N THR A 59 28.28 12.48 17.21
CA THR A 59 27.71 13.61 16.46
C THR A 59 26.74 13.14 15.39
N TYR A 60 27.10 12.08 14.64
CA TYR A 60 26.29 11.52 13.58
C TYR A 60 24.95 10.97 14.07
N ARG A 61 24.93 10.26 15.19
CA ARG A 61 23.68 9.72 15.77
C ARG A 61 22.68 10.83 16.18
N ARG A 62 23.11 12.07 16.31
CA ARG A 62 22.24 13.22 16.54
C ARG A 62 21.68 13.82 15.25
N THR A 63 22.20 13.47 14.09
CA THR A 63 21.70 13.92 12.79
C THR A 63 20.33 13.33 12.45
N GLY A 64 19.64 13.89 11.45
CA GLY A 64 18.38 13.32 10.94
C GLY A 64 18.55 11.92 10.38
N MET A 65 19.62 11.67 9.65
CA MET A 65 19.94 10.37 9.07
C MET A 65 20.23 9.31 10.14
N GLY A 66 21.07 9.64 11.14
CA GLY A 66 21.39 8.72 12.23
C GLY A 66 20.20 8.36 13.13
N ARG A 67 19.11 9.15 13.06
CA ARG A 67 17.87 8.92 13.83
C ARG A 67 16.67 8.57 12.95
N SER A 68 16.89 8.24 11.68
CA SER A 68 15.81 7.99 10.71
C SER A 68 15.01 6.72 11.00
N PHE A 69 15.57 5.80 11.81
CA PHE A 69 14.93 4.57 12.24
C PHE A 69 15.43 4.19 13.64
N SER A 70 14.53 3.87 14.57
CA SER A 70 14.88 3.61 15.96
C SER A 70 13.89 2.72 16.68
N GLN A 71 14.30 2.18 17.82
CA GLN A 71 13.38 1.53 18.76
C GLN A 71 12.44 2.56 19.40
N PRO A 72 11.20 2.16 19.75
CA PRO A 72 10.26 3.03 20.43
C PRO A 72 10.70 3.28 21.89
N VAL A 73 10.72 4.56 22.26
CA VAL A 73 10.90 5.02 23.64
C VAL A 73 9.89 6.14 23.91
N LEU A 74 9.62 6.47 25.18
CA LEU A 74 8.61 7.46 25.53
C LEU A 74 8.78 8.78 24.74
N SER A 75 9.99 9.30 24.66
CA SER A 75 10.29 10.60 24.03
C SER A 75 10.13 10.59 22.50
N ASN A 76 10.25 9.45 21.84
CA ASN A 76 10.09 9.36 20.37
C ASN A 76 8.72 8.81 19.94
N THR A 77 7.93 8.27 20.85
CA THR A 77 6.62 7.63 20.56
C THR A 77 5.45 8.50 21.00
N ILE A 78 5.29 8.72 22.31
CA ILE A 78 4.14 9.49 22.86
C ILE A 78 4.55 10.94 23.19
N GLY A 79 5.83 11.17 23.48
CA GLY A 79 6.37 12.47 23.94
C GLY A 79 6.21 12.66 25.45
N ASP A 80 6.45 13.87 25.93
CA ASP A 80 6.52 14.17 27.37
C ASP A 80 5.16 14.17 28.08
N ASN A 81 4.05 14.13 27.36
CA ASN A 81 2.71 14.05 27.91
C ASN A 81 2.31 12.56 28.10
N LYS A 82 2.09 12.16 29.35
CA LYS A 82 1.70 10.80 29.74
C LYS A 82 0.34 10.32 29.19
N SER A 83 -0.45 11.19 28.56
CA SER A 83 -1.70 10.85 27.88
C SER A 83 -1.62 11.28 26.44
N ALA A 84 -1.55 10.32 25.53
CA ALA A 84 -1.74 10.63 24.11
C ALA A 84 -3.20 11.03 23.88
N PRO A 85 -3.45 12.17 23.19
CA PRO A 85 -4.82 12.53 22.86
C PRO A 85 -5.41 11.51 21.89
N THR A 86 -6.70 11.21 22.06
CA THR A 86 -7.45 10.47 21.05
C THR A 86 -7.62 11.34 19.82
N PHE A 87 -7.16 10.87 18.68
CA PHE A 87 -7.31 11.53 17.39
C PHE A 87 -8.55 10.96 16.69
N TYR A 88 -9.50 11.83 16.33
CA TYR A 88 -10.67 11.44 15.54
C TYR A 88 -10.43 11.76 14.07
N HIS A 89 -10.41 10.72 13.24
CA HIS A 89 -10.31 10.84 11.78
C HIS A 89 -11.71 10.84 11.17
N LYS A 90 -12.18 12.02 10.79
CA LYS A 90 -13.54 12.23 10.30
C LYS A 90 -13.88 11.44 9.03
N PRO A 91 -13.00 11.36 8.00
CA PRO A 91 -13.31 10.63 6.78
C PRO A 91 -13.61 9.14 7.01
N SER A 92 -12.89 8.46 7.89
CA SER A 92 -13.09 7.03 8.20
C SER A 92 -13.94 6.78 9.44
N GLU A 93 -14.48 7.83 10.07
CA GLU A 93 -15.26 7.75 11.33
C GLU A 93 -14.52 6.93 12.43
N SER A 94 -13.20 7.01 12.45
CA SER A 94 -12.35 6.19 13.32
C SER A 94 -11.63 7.02 14.38
N TYR A 95 -11.50 6.47 15.57
CA TYR A 95 -10.71 7.03 16.66
C TYR A 95 -9.39 6.31 16.76
N PHE A 96 -8.29 7.04 16.89
CA PHE A 96 -6.95 6.52 17.05
C PHE A 96 -6.36 6.99 18.37
N THR A 97 -5.72 6.08 19.11
CA THR A 97 -5.11 6.37 20.41
C THR A 97 -3.74 5.70 20.50
N MET A 98 -2.77 6.43 21.02
CA MET A 98 -1.46 5.88 21.37
C MET A 98 -1.49 5.45 22.83
N LEU A 99 -1.06 4.23 23.10
CA LEU A 99 -1.10 3.64 24.44
C LEU A 99 0.30 3.20 24.86
N GLU A 100 0.58 3.28 26.16
CA GLU A 100 1.75 2.64 26.79
C GLU A 100 1.24 1.64 27.81
N ARG A 101 1.77 0.42 27.76
CA ARG A 101 1.53 -0.64 28.74
C ARG A 101 2.82 -1.42 28.99
N ASP A 102 3.25 -1.48 30.22
CA ASP A 102 4.42 -2.25 30.65
C ASP A 102 5.70 -1.92 29.86
N GLY A 103 5.89 -0.63 29.51
CA GLY A 103 7.03 -0.16 28.74
C GLY A 103 6.96 -0.45 27.24
N ARG A 104 5.84 -0.97 26.74
CA ARG A 104 5.56 -1.16 25.32
C ARG A 104 4.55 -0.16 24.83
N PHE A 105 4.62 0.17 23.54
CA PHE A 105 3.78 1.18 22.93
C PHE A 105 2.86 0.53 21.90
N TYR A 106 1.63 1.04 21.81
CA TYR A 106 0.60 0.50 20.92
C TYR A 106 -0.12 1.64 20.23
N GLN A 107 -0.55 1.38 19.00
CA GLN A 107 -1.54 2.22 18.34
C GLN A 107 -2.85 1.44 18.26
N ARG A 108 -3.91 2.04 18.81
CA ARG A 108 -5.26 1.46 18.86
C ARG A 108 -6.21 2.28 17.99
N ARG A 109 -7.00 1.58 17.18
CA ARG A 109 -8.12 2.15 16.41
C ARG A 109 -9.42 1.52 16.89
N TYR A 110 -10.50 2.31 16.93
CA TYR A 110 -11.88 1.83 17.12
C TYR A 110 -12.88 2.75 16.41
N GLN A 111 -14.08 2.26 16.23
CA GLN A 111 -15.24 3.01 15.77
C GLN A 111 -16.37 2.88 16.80
N ILE A 112 -17.45 3.68 16.66
CA ILE A 112 -18.66 3.51 17.44
C ILE A 112 -19.66 2.71 16.60
N GLY A 113 -20.06 1.55 17.11
CA GLY A 113 -20.96 0.64 16.42
C GLY A 113 -22.43 0.98 16.55
N PHE A 114 -23.27 0.12 16.00
CA PHE A 114 -24.73 0.22 16.00
C PHE A 114 -25.32 0.34 17.42
N ASP A 115 -24.74 -0.34 18.41
CA ASP A 115 -25.18 -0.33 19.82
C ASP A 115 -24.57 0.82 20.64
N GLY A 116 -23.86 1.74 20.00
CA GLY A 116 -23.20 2.86 20.66
C GLY A 116 -21.91 2.51 21.38
N LYS A 117 -21.42 1.26 21.27
CA LYS A 117 -20.16 0.81 21.88
C LYS A 117 -19.02 0.84 20.88
N GLU A 118 -17.80 0.76 21.43
CA GLU A 118 -16.61 0.59 20.62
C GLU A 118 -16.67 -0.72 19.83
N THR A 119 -16.42 -0.62 18.53
CA THR A 119 -16.39 -1.74 17.59
C THR A 119 -15.20 -1.61 16.66
N ASN A 120 -14.95 -2.64 15.84
CA ASN A 120 -13.85 -2.68 14.89
C ASN A 120 -12.51 -2.33 15.54
N ILE A 121 -12.33 -2.78 16.79
CA ILE A 121 -11.15 -2.50 17.58
C ILE A 121 -9.96 -3.22 16.97
N MET A 122 -8.92 -2.45 16.71
CA MET A 122 -7.62 -2.96 16.26
C MET A 122 -6.52 -2.33 17.08
N GLU A 123 -5.58 -3.14 17.57
CA GLU A 123 -4.45 -2.66 18.33
C GLU A 123 -3.20 -3.38 17.85
N LYS A 124 -2.17 -2.61 17.55
CA LYS A 124 -0.86 -3.11 17.11
C LYS A 124 0.24 -2.52 17.95
N GLU A 125 1.18 -3.37 18.37
CA GLU A 125 2.40 -2.94 19.04
C GLU A 125 3.25 -2.10 18.08
N ILE A 126 3.88 -1.07 18.60
CA ILE A 126 4.85 -0.26 17.88
C ILE A 126 6.22 -0.87 18.11
N ASP A 127 6.75 -1.52 17.10
CA ASP A 127 8.07 -2.15 17.15
C ASP A 127 9.18 -1.21 16.73
N PHE A 128 8.88 -0.24 15.83
CA PHE A 128 9.87 0.73 15.34
C PHE A 128 9.24 2.10 15.11
N VAL A 129 10.12 3.11 15.16
CA VAL A 129 9.82 4.49 14.80
C VAL A 129 10.64 4.86 13.57
N VAL A 130 9.99 5.34 12.52
CA VAL A 130 10.58 5.84 11.28
C VAL A 130 10.53 7.36 11.26
N GLY A 131 11.62 7.98 10.83
CA GLY A 131 11.76 9.43 10.79
C GLY A 131 12.43 10.00 12.04
N SER A 132 13.29 10.98 11.82
CA SER A 132 14.12 11.59 12.85
C SER A 132 13.34 12.42 13.89
N GLY A 133 12.08 12.75 13.58
CA GLY A 133 11.26 13.70 14.34
C GLY A 133 11.57 15.17 14.07
N ASN A 134 12.43 15.47 13.11
CA ASN A 134 12.64 16.85 12.68
C ASN A 134 11.43 17.40 11.92
N HIS A 135 10.69 16.55 11.24
CA HIS A 135 9.50 16.88 10.45
C HIS A 135 8.33 15.95 10.81
N VAL A 136 8.53 14.64 10.73
CA VAL A 136 7.52 13.61 10.98
C VAL A 136 8.15 12.39 11.66
N ARG A 137 7.34 11.66 12.41
CA ARG A 137 7.59 10.28 12.87
C ARG A 137 6.39 9.43 12.51
N ALA A 138 6.66 8.35 11.78
CA ALA A 138 5.73 7.26 11.53
C ALA A 138 6.10 6.07 12.41
N TYR A 139 5.18 5.13 12.56
CA TYR A 139 5.32 3.98 13.45
C TYR A 139 5.10 2.70 12.68
N LEU A 140 5.88 1.66 12.98
CA LEU A 140 5.78 0.38 12.31
C LEU A 140 5.51 -0.74 13.32
N HIS A 141 4.70 -1.70 12.89
CA HIS A 141 4.48 -2.97 13.54
C HIS A 141 5.20 -4.10 12.79
N ARG A 142 5.86 -5.01 13.50
CA ARG A 142 6.44 -6.22 12.93
C ARG A 142 5.49 -7.40 13.14
N THR A 143 4.97 -7.96 12.09
CA THR A 143 4.12 -9.14 12.15
C THR A 143 4.89 -10.38 12.58
N SER A 144 4.19 -11.43 13.01
CA SER A 144 4.79 -12.74 13.34
C SER A 144 5.55 -13.38 12.17
N ARG A 145 5.27 -12.93 10.93
CA ARG A 145 5.96 -13.35 9.70
C ARG A 145 7.09 -12.41 9.26
N ASN A 146 7.55 -11.53 10.16
CA ASN A 146 8.58 -10.54 9.89
C ASN A 146 8.27 -9.55 8.77
N LYS A 147 7.01 -9.36 8.38
CA LYS A 147 6.59 -8.22 7.56
C LYS A 147 6.54 -6.98 8.44
N LEU A 148 6.88 -5.82 7.90
CA LEU A 148 6.66 -4.53 8.56
C LEU A 148 5.41 -3.88 8.00
N VAL A 149 4.56 -3.38 8.90
CA VAL A 149 3.31 -2.70 8.56
C VAL A 149 3.36 -1.29 9.11
N GLU A 150 3.03 -0.31 8.28
CA GLU A 150 2.90 1.08 8.70
C GLU A 150 1.60 1.29 9.49
N LEU A 151 1.70 2.02 10.61
CA LEU A 151 0.55 2.37 11.44
C LEU A 151 -0.03 3.72 10.99
N PRO A 152 -1.37 3.88 11.02
CA PRO A 152 -2.05 5.02 10.39
C PRO A 152 -1.68 6.40 10.94
N LEU A 153 -1.47 6.53 12.26
CA LEU A 153 -1.26 7.81 12.91
C LEU A 153 0.22 8.15 12.99
N ALA A 154 0.58 9.37 12.59
CA ALA A 154 1.92 9.94 12.65
C ALA A 154 1.99 11.15 13.56
N ARG A 155 3.20 11.53 14.01
CA ARG A 155 3.46 12.74 14.75
C ARG A 155 4.30 13.70 13.93
N TYR A 156 3.76 14.89 13.67
CA TYR A 156 4.41 15.97 12.92
C TYR A 156 5.00 17.01 13.86
N ALA A 157 6.17 17.54 13.49
CA ALA A 157 6.90 18.49 14.33
C ALA A 157 6.37 19.94 14.23
N GLU A 158 5.50 20.23 13.27
CA GLU A 158 4.95 21.58 13.07
C GLU A 158 4.17 22.05 14.30
N LYS A 159 4.30 23.34 14.66
CA LYS A 159 3.59 24.00 15.79
C LYS A 159 3.78 23.33 17.16
N GLY A 160 4.95 22.73 17.37
CA GLY A 160 5.27 22.08 18.66
C GLY A 160 4.83 20.63 18.76
N GLY A 161 4.37 20.06 17.67
CA GLY A 161 3.98 18.65 17.53
C GLY A 161 2.47 18.45 17.47
N SER A 162 2.01 17.86 16.38
CA SER A 162 0.60 17.51 16.14
C SER A 162 0.48 16.06 15.70
N TRP A 163 -0.67 15.46 16.01
CA TRP A 163 -1.04 14.14 15.47
C TRP A 163 -1.87 14.35 14.21
N ALA A 164 -1.54 13.60 13.16
CA ALA A 164 -2.32 13.52 11.95
C ALA A 164 -2.09 12.15 11.29
N MET A 165 -2.86 11.84 10.25
CA MET A 165 -2.69 10.61 9.50
C MET A 165 -1.35 10.61 8.74
N ASN A 166 -0.78 9.43 8.54
CA ASN A 166 0.37 9.24 7.64
C ASN A 166 -0.02 9.57 6.19
N PRO A 167 0.93 9.95 5.32
CA PRO A 167 0.66 10.18 3.91
C PRO A 167 -0.02 8.98 3.24
N GLY A 168 -1.10 9.23 2.50
CA GLY A 168 -1.93 8.20 1.90
C GLY A 168 -2.94 7.57 2.85
N TYR A 169 -3.21 8.21 4.01
CA TYR A 169 -4.22 7.75 4.97
C TYR A 169 -5.31 8.77 5.26
N ASP A 170 -5.20 10.01 4.79
CA ASP A 170 -6.22 11.06 5.08
C ASP A 170 -7.40 10.98 4.12
N HIS A 171 -7.99 9.78 3.98
CA HIS A 171 -9.20 9.52 3.22
C HIS A 171 -10.02 8.37 3.83
N GLN A 172 -11.26 8.22 3.38
CA GLN A 172 -12.21 7.27 3.96
C GLN A 172 -11.74 5.82 3.87
N ASP A 173 -11.28 5.38 2.69
CA ASP A 173 -10.82 4.02 2.40
C ASP A 173 -9.30 3.92 2.47
N HIS A 174 -8.72 4.34 3.60
CA HIS A 174 -7.28 4.22 3.80
C HIS A 174 -6.88 2.78 4.20
N PRO A 175 -5.61 2.36 3.99
CA PRO A 175 -5.17 0.97 4.21
C PRO A 175 -5.22 0.48 5.66
N GLY A 176 -5.53 1.35 6.62
CA GLY A 176 -5.59 0.95 8.04
C GLY A 176 -4.26 0.40 8.55
N PHE A 177 -4.27 -0.82 9.09
CA PHE A 177 -3.08 -1.51 9.61
C PHE A 177 -2.55 -2.57 8.62
N SER A 178 -2.74 -2.38 7.29
CA SER A 178 -2.37 -3.36 6.28
C SER A 178 -1.29 -2.91 5.29
N ARG A 179 -0.87 -1.63 5.33
CA ARG A 179 0.15 -1.12 4.41
C ARG A 179 1.53 -1.68 4.74
N THR A 180 2.01 -2.58 3.89
CA THR A 180 3.32 -3.21 4.07
C THR A 180 4.46 -2.29 3.64
N ILE A 181 5.55 -2.32 4.41
CA ILE A 181 6.79 -1.60 4.12
C ILE A 181 7.66 -2.47 3.22
N THR A 182 8.14 -1.89 2.14
CA THR A 182 9.02 -2.56 1.16
C THR A 182 10.50 -2.29 1.44
N TYR A 183 11.37 -3.04 0.77
CA TYR A 183 12.81 -2.75 0.78
C TYR A 183 13.12 -1.36 0.23
N GLY A 184 12.33 -0.84 -0.71
CA GLY A 184 12.47 0.52 -1.22
C GLY A 184 12.28 1.58 -0.14
N CYS A 185 11.29 1.42 0.75
CA CYS A 185 11.09 2.31 1.89
C CYS A 185 12.28 2.25 2.85
N MET A 186 12.72 1.04 3.20
CA MET A 186 13.83 0.82 4.13
C MET A 186 15.19 1.22 3.54
N PHE A 187 15.30 1.27 2.21
CA PHE A 187 16.52 1.73 1.55
C PHE A 187 16.91 3.16 1.94
N CYS A 188 15.92 4.05 2.13
CA CYS A 188 16.14 5.44 2.52
C CYS A 188 16.10 5.68 4.04
N HIS A 189 15.62 4.72 4.85
CA HIS A 189 15.40 4.92 6.27
C HIS A 189 16.26 4.04 7.18
N ASN A 190 16.90 3.00 6.64
CA ASN A 190 17.62 2.02 7.44
C ASN A 190 19.04 1.76 6.87
N GLY A 191 19.92 1.14 7.67
CA GLY A 191 21.21 0.67 7.23
C GLY A 191 21.11 -0.49 6.24
N PHE A 192 21.78 -1.61 6.53
CA PHE A 192 21.73 -2.82 5.71
C PHE A 192 20.96 -3.92 6.44
N PRO A 193 19.62 -4.05 6.27
CA PRO A 193 18.88 -5.17 6.82
C PRO A 193 19.23 -6.46 6.10
N GLU A 194 19.00 -7.59 6.77
CA GLU A 194 19.09 -8.89 6.13
C GLU A 194 17.98 -9.02 5.07
N VAL A 195 18.37 -9.37 3.84
CA VAL A 195 17.46 -9.65 2.72
C VAL A 195 17.53 -11.15 2.43
N PRO A 196 16.52 -11.94 2.82
CA PRO A 196 16.50 -13.38 2.53
C PRO A 196 16.53 -13.65 1.03
N ALA A 197 17.11 -14.78 0.65
CA ALA A 197 17.18 -15.20 -0.76
C ALA A 197 15.76 -15.26 -1.36
N GLY A 198 15.58 -14.68 -2.54
CA GLY A 198 14.31 -14.62 -3.27
C GLY A 198 13.35 -13.52 -2.80
N SER A 199 13.46 -13.00 -1.55
CA SER A 199 12.54 -11.97 -1.06
C SER A 199 12.75 -10.59 -1.69
N GLY A 200 13.86 -10.37 -2.37
CA GLY A 200 14.15 -9.15 -3.13
C GLY A 200 13.63 -9.16 -4.57
N GLU A 201 13.03 -10.25 -5.02
CA GLU A 201 12.45 -10.35 -6.37
C GLU A 201 11.14 -9.56 -6.49
N ALA A 202 10.87 -9.04 -7.68
CA ALA A 202 9.64 -8.29 -7.92
C ALA A 202 8.40 -9.18 -7.71
N GLY A 203 7.53 -8.77 -6.80
CA GLY A 203 6.31 -9.52 -6.43
C GLY A 203 6.49 -10.57 -5.34
N ALA A 204 7.70 -10.74 -4.80
CA ALA A 204 7.92 -11.54 -3.60
C ALA A 204 7.54 -10.76 -2.34
N ASP A 205 7.18 -11.48 -1.27
CA ASP A 205 6.92 -10.88 0.04
C ASP A 205 8.19 -10.23 0.60
N THR A 206 8.07 -8.96 1.00
CA THR A 206 9.15 -8.27 1.70
C THR A 206 9.13 -8.66 3.17
N VAL A 207 10.21 -9.27 3.64
CA VAL A 207 10.35 -9.72 5.02
C VAL A 207 11.66 -9.22 5.64
N PHE A 208 11.60 -8.90 6.93
CA PHE A 208 12.70 -8.33 7.70
C PHE A 208 13.02 -9.21 8.92
N PRO A 209 13.68 -10.35 8.73
CA PRO A 209 14.07 -11.21 9.83
C PRO A 209 15.19 -10.56 10.68
N GLY A 210 15.36 -11.04 11.88
CA GLY A 210 16.47 -10.63 12.74
C GLY A 210 16.36 -9.18 13.26
N ARG A 211 17.52 -8.65 13.66
CA ARG A 211 17.66 -7.28 14.17
C ARG A 211 17.80 -6.30 13.02
N LEU A 212 17.01 -5.24 13.03
CA LEU A 212 17.17 -4.14 12.08
C LEU A 212 18.17 -3.11 12.62
N PRO A 213 19.11 -2.63 11.77
CA PRO A 213 19.99 -1.52 12.14
C PRO A 213 19.23 -0.26 12.49
N GLU A 214 19.76 0.57 13.38
CA GLU A 214 19.18 1.87 13.72
C GLU A 214 19.67 2.95 12.76
N GLY A 215 18.75 3.68 12.15
CA GLY A 215 19.03 4.79 11.24
C GLY A 215 19.78 4.40 9.97
N ILE A 216 20.21 5.39 9.23
CA ILE A 216 21.18 5.26 8.15
C ILE A 216 22.54 5.09 8.79
N ASP A 217 23.24 3.99 8.53
CA ASP A 217 24.54 3.73 9.12
C ASP A 217 25.71 4.27 8.25
N CYS A 218 26.91 4.22 8.80
CA CYS A 218 28.14 4.70 8.16
C CYS A 218 28.35 4.05 6.78
N GLN A 219 28.01 2.78 6.64
CA GLN A 219 28.31 1.99 5.46
C GLN A 219 27.39 2.33 4.28
N ARG A 220 26.26 3.04 4.53
CA ARG A 220 25.42 3.58 3.44
C ARG A 220 26.15 4.63 2.60
N CYS A 221 27.11 5.34 3.22
CA CYS A 221 27.91 6.38 2.56
C CYS A 221 29.35 5.93 2.30
N HIS A 222 29.89 5.03 3.13
CA HIS A 222 31.27 4.60 3.07
C HIS A 222 31.46 3.20 2.44
N GLY A 223 30.39 2.48 2.14
CA GLY A 223 30.46 1.10 1.63
C GLY A 223 30.81 0.08 2.72
N PRO A 224 31.04 -1.19 2.35
CA PRO A 224 31.29 -2.29 3.28
C PRO A 224 32.52 -2.04 4.16
N GLY A 225 32.33 -2.06 5.48
CA GLY A 225 33.37 -1.74 6.47
C GLY A 225 34.29 -2.90 6.87
N GLY A 226 33.95 -4.14 6.50
CA GLY A 226 34.64 -5.34 7.02
C GLY A 226 36.15 -5.38 6.73
N LYS A 227 36.54 -5.11 5.49
CA LYS A 227 37.98 -5.05 5.12
C LYS A 227 38.72 -3.91 5.82
N HIS A 228 38.03 -2.79 6.05
CA HIS A 228 38.60 -1.64 6.75
C HIS A 228 38.83 -1.96 8.23
N ALA A 229 37.84 -2.53 8.90
CA ALA A 229 37.96 -2.96 10.29
C ALA A 229 39.07 -3.99 10.46
N GLN A 230 39.09 -5.03 9.62
CA GLN A 230 40.12 -6.05 9.64
C GLN A 230 41.56 -5.49 9.43
N ALA A 231 41.69 -4.54 8.49
CA ALA A 231 42.99 -3.87 8.24
C ALA A 231 43.44 -3.06 9.45
N ALA A 232 42.49 -2.36 10.12
CA ALA A 232 42.80 -1.60 11.33
C ALA A 232 43.18 -2.51 12.51
N GLU A 233 42.44 -3.58 12.75
CA GLU A 233 42.70 -4.56 13.81
C GLU A 233 44.04 -5.31 13.61
N SER A 234 44.40 -5.57 12.37
CA SER A 234 45.69 -6.22 12.03
C SER A 234 46.89 -5.28 12.10
N GLY A 235 46.71 -4.01 12.40
CA GLY A 235 47.80 -3.02 12.46
C GLY A 235 48.38 -2.66 11.09
N ALA A 236 47.62 -2.77 10.00
CA ALA A 236 48.04 -2.39 8.67
C ALA A 236 48.42 -0.90 8.58
N LYS A 237 49.23 -0.53 7.57
CA LYS A 237 49.64 0.87 7.40
C LYS A 237 48.43 1.79 7.19
N PRO A 238 48.46 3.06 7.68
CA PRO A 238 47.32 4.00 7.54
C PRO A 238 46.84 4.18 6.11
N GLY A 239 47.75 4.05 5.11
CA GLY A 239 47.39 4.13 3.70
C GLY A 239 46.54 2.94 3.20
N GLU A 240 46.82 1.75 3.71
CA GLU A 240 46.10 0.51 3.39
C GLU A 240 44.74 0.51 4.05
N ILE A 241 44.66 0.87 5.33
CA ILE A 241 43.39 1.05 6.08
C ILE A 241 42.46 2.01 5.34
N ARG A 242 42.99 3.19 4.90
CA ARG A 242 42.20 4.19 4.19
C ARG A 242 41.71 3.76 2.80
N LYS A 243 42.43 2.83 2.13
CA LYS A 243 42.03 2.30 0.82
C LYS A 243 40.98 1.20 0.93
N ALA A 244 40.84 0.59 2.11
CA ALA A 244 39.90 -0.51 2.35
C ALA A 244 38.43 -0.08 2.52
N ILE A 245 38.15 1.23 2.48
CA ILE A 245 36.79 1.81 2.59
C ILE A 245 36.68 3.03 1.69
N VAL A 246 35.49 3.31 1.21
CA VAL A 246 35.21 4.52 0.41
C VAL A 246 35.19 5.74 1.32
N ASN A 247 35.90 6.78 0.94
CA ASN A 247 35.73 8.12 1.52
C ASN A 247 35.06 9.01 0.46
N PRO A 248 33.79 9.39 0.65
CA PRO A 248 33.05 10.19 -0.33
C PRO A 248 33.78 11.48 -0.76
N SER A 249 34.49 12.14 0.13
CA SER A 249 35.22 13.40 -0.19
C SER A 249 36.38 13.20 -1.20
N ARG A 250 36.73 11.96 -1.52
CA ARG A 250 37.78 11.63 -2.51
C ARG A 250 37.22 11.17 -3.85
N LEU A 251 35.94 11.04 -3.94
CA LEU A 251 35.24 10.70 -5.18
C LEU A 251 35.18 11.94 -6.10
N SER A 252 34.88 11.73 -7.36
CA SER A 252 34.56 12.84 -8.26
C SER A 252 33.32 13.62 -7.74
N PRO A 253 33.16 14.90 -8.08
CA PRO A 253 32.01 15.69 -7.66
C PRO A 253 30.67 15.01 -7.96
N GLU A 254 30.55 14.38 -9.11
CA GLU A 254 29.35 13.63 -9.48
C GLU A 254 29.10 12.44 -8.53
N ARG A 255 30.11 11.61 -8.26
CA ARG A 255 29.98 10.46 -7.37
C ARG A 255 29.73 10.89 -5.91
N GLN A 256 30.25 12.03 -5.49
CA GLN A 256 29.90 12.62 -4.18
C GLN A 256 28.41 12.96 -4.09
N MET A 257 27.86 13.57 -5.13
CA MET A 257 26.43 13.88 -5.20
C MET A 257 25.57 12.61 -5.19
N GLU A 258 25.97 11.56 -5.91
CA GLU A 258 25.23 10.31 -6.00
C GLU A 258 25.11 9.59 -4.64
N VAL A 259 26.08 9.73 -3.75
CA VAL A 259 25.98 9.22 -2.38
C VAL A 259 24.77 9.84 -1.64
N CYS A 260 24.45 11.09 -1.90
CA CYS A 260 23.27 11.75 -1.34
C CYS A 260 22.01 11.43 -2.16
N MET A 261 22.16 11.42 -3.49
CA MET A 261 21.05 11.25 -4.43
C MET A 261 20.41 9.88 -4.35
N GLN A 262 21.07 8.84 -3.84
CA GLN A 262 20.47 7.52 -3.64
C GLN A 262 19.18 7.57 -2.80
N CYS A 263 19.04 8.57 -1.90
CA CYS A 263 17.88 8.76 -1.03
C CYS A 263 17.21 10.14 -1.18
N HIS A 264 17.92 11.17 -1.66
CA HIS A 264 17.45 12.56 -1.70
C HIS A 264 17.12 13.07 -3.11
N LEU A 265 16.92 12.16 -4.08
CA LEU A 265 16.58 12.49 -5.47
C LEU A 265 15.14 12.10 -5.81
N GLU A 266 14.20 12.31 -4.93
CA GLU A 266 12.80 12.12 -5.27
C GLU A 266 12.33 13.21 -6.24
N THR A 267 11.86 12.77 -7.41
CA THR A 267 11.39 13.67 -8.48
C THR A 267 9.90 13.94 -8.33
N THR A 268 9.14 12.95 -7.87
CA THR A 268 7.69 13.05 -7.69
C THR A 268 7.17 11.90 -6.84
N SER A 269 6.14 12.14 -6.03
CA SER A 269 5.35 11.13 -5.32
C SER A 269 4.03 10.78 -6.04
N SER A 270 3.65 11.58 -7.02
CA SER A 270 2.47 11.32 -7.83
C SER A 270 2.69 10.06 -8.68
N ARG A 271 1.64 9.31 -9.04
CA ARG A 271 1.63 7.96 -9.70
C ARG A 271 2.59 7.75 -10.89
N LEU A 272 3.74 8.33 -10.83
CA LEU A 272 4.88 8.08 -11.69
C LEU A 272 5.88 7.31 -10.83
N PRO A 273 6.44 6.18 -11.27
CA PRO A 273 7.57 5.60 -10.56
C PRO A 273 8.73 6.59 -10.62
N ASN A 274 9.01 7.27 -9.49
CA ASN A 274 10.12 8.21 -9.41
C ASN A 274 11.47 7.52 -9.62
N SER A 275 11.57 6.25 -9.28
CA SER A 275 12.77 5.43 -9.45
C SER A 275 12.44 3.97 -9.76
N ILE A 276 13.28 3.34 -10.56
CA ILE A 276 13.26 1.90 -10.82
C ILE A 276 14.66 1.35 -10.56
N VAL A 277 14.77 0.42 -9.61
CA VAL A 277 16.01 -0.37 -9.41
C VAL A 277 16.18 -1.28 -10.63
N ARG A 278 17.38 -1.33 -11.18
CA ARG A 278 17.67 -2.16 -12.36
C ARG A 278 17.39 -3.63 -12.05
N TYR A 279 16.72 -4.29 -12.95
CA TYR A 279 16.39 -5.71 -12.80
C TYR A 279 17.66 -6.55 -12.68
N GLY A 280 17.62 -7.52 -11.76
CA GLY A 280 18.78 -8.30 -11.38
C GLY A 280 19.68 -7.66 -10.30
N ARG A 281 19.42 -6.43 -9.87
CA ARG A 281 20.10 -5.82 -8.72
C ARG A 281 19.31 -6.11 -7.43
N SER A 282 20.03 -6.55 -6.39
CA SER A 282 19.43 -6.69 -5.05
C SER A 282 19.09 -5.31 -4.45
N PRO A 283 18.02 -5.17 -3.65
CA PRO A 283 17.53 -3.89 -3.12
C PRO A 283 18.59 -3.01 -2.43
N PHE A 284 19.57 -3.60 -1.76
CA PHE A 284 20.64 -2.88 -1.03
C PHE A 284 22.02 -3.04 -1.67
N SER A 285 22.10 -3.36 -2.96
CA SER A 285 23.38 -3.66 -3.62
C SER A 285 24.14 -2.43 -4.12
N TYR A 286 23.60 -1.22 -4.01
CA TYR A 286 24.33 0.01 -4.35
C TYR A 286 25.56 0.19 -3.46
N ARG A 287 26.69 0.50 -4.07
CA ARG A 287 27.95 0.80 -3.38
C ARG A 287 28.40 2.22 -3.67
N PRO A 288 28.65 3.04 -2.65
CA PRO A 288 29.19 4.38 -2.83
C PRO A 288 30.44 4.38 -3.72
N GLY A 289 30.45 5.25 -4.73
CA GLY A 289 31.51 5.35 -5.72
C GLY A 289 31.24 4.64 -7.05
N GLU A 290 30.29 3.69 -7.12
CA GLU A 290 29.74 3.23 -8.40
C GLU A 290 28.74 4.26 -8.95
N PRO A 291 28.51 4.30 -10.28
CA PRO A 291 27.46 5.12 -10.85
C PRO A 291 26.09 4.74 -10.28
N LEU A 292 25.33 5.73 -9.77
CA LEU A 292 23.97 5.47 -9.27
C LEU A 292 23.06 4.92 -10.39
N GLY A 293 23.29 5.37 -11.63
CA GLY A 293 22.57 4.88 -12.80
C GLY A 293 22.78 3.40 -13.12
N ASP A 294 23.85 2.76 -12.60
CA ASP A 294 24.06 1.31 -12.70
C ASP A 294 23.24 0.51 -11.68
N PHE A 295 22.69 1.20 -10.69
CA PHE A 295 21.82 0.62 -9.67
C PHE A 295 20.35 0.96 -9.90
N MET A 296 20.01 2.25 -10.09
CA MET A 296 18.64 2.70 -10.29
C MET A 296 18.55 3.85 -11.30
N LEU A 297 17.41 3.93 -11.96
CA LEU A 297 17.06 5.03 -12.87
C LEU A 297 15.97 5.89 -12.24
N GLN A 298 16.07 7.21 -12.43
CA GLN A 298 15.11 8.18 -11.91
C GLN A 298 14.29 8.77 -13.07
N PHE A 299 13.00 8.90 -12.87
CA PHE A 299 12.06 9.37 -13.89
C PHE A 299 11.32 10.63 -13.42
N ASP A 300 10.78 11.37 -14.37
CA ASP A 300 10.01 12.58 -14.11
C ASP A 300 8.92 12.77 -15.15
N HIS A 301 8.00 13.70 -14.88
CA HIS A 301 7.06 14.21 -15.87
C HIS A 301 7.82 14.99 -16.96
N ALA A 302 7.28 15.00 -18.18
CA ALA A 302 7.83 15.85 -19.22
C ALA A 302 7.79 17.33 -18.78
N PRO A 303 8.88 18.09 -19.03
CA PRO A 303 8.93 19.51 -18.66
C PRO A 303 7.76 20.31 -19.21
N GLY A 304 7.21 21.24 -18.43
CA GLY A 304 6.07 22.07 -18.82
C GLY A 304 4.71 21.36 -18.72
N SER A 305 4.64 20.13 -18.20
CA SER A 305 3.38 19.43 -18.04
C SER A 305 2.48 20.09 -16.98
N ALA A 306 1.20 20.24 -17.31
CA ALA A 306 0.20 20.77 -16.40
C ALA A 306 -0.22 19.72 -15.35
N SER A 307 -0.47 20.18 -14.12
CA SER A 307 -1.07 19.39 -13.05
C SER A 307 -2.42 19.99 -12.61
N PRO A 308 -3.28 19.25 -11.91
CA PRO A 308 -4.53 19.80 -11.38
C PRO A 308 -4.35 21.03 -10.48
N GLY A 309 -3.20 21.18 -9.83
CA GLY A 309 -2.85 22.31 -8.95
C GLY A 309 -1.91 23.35 -9.57
N GLY A 310 -1.58 23.26 -10.88
CA GLY A 310 -0.66 24.18 -11.57
C GLY A 310 0.26 23.48 -12.55
N SER A 311 1.54 23.35 -12.24
CA SER A 311 2.54 22.68 -13.08
C SER A 311 3.30 21.64 -12.29
N TYR A 312 3.55 20.50 -12.91
CA TYR A 312 4.46 19.48 -12.34
C TYR A 312 5.90 19.98 -12.19
N ASP A 313 6.26 21.10 -12.80
CA ASP A 313 7.59 21.70 -12.64
C ASP A 313 7.82 22.32 -11.24
N ASP A 314 6.79 22.67 -10.49
CA ASP A 314 6.94 23.30 -9.17
C ASP A 314 6.59 22.36 -7.99
N LYS A 315 6.71 21.06 -8.16
CA LYS A 315 6.51 20.07 -7.09
C LYS A 315 7.67 20.10 -6.07
N PHE A 316 7.32 19.83 -4.81
CA PHE A 316 8.25 19.84 -3.69
C PHE A 316 8.02 18.65 -2.75
N GLU A 317 8.79 17.59 -2.95
CA GLU A 317 8.70 16.34 -2.23
C GLU A 317 9.67 16.31 -1.03
N ILE A 318 9.31 15.54 0.02
CA ILE A 318 10.09 15.49 1.27
C ILE A 318 11.53 15.00 1.06
N ALA A 319 11.72 14.03 0.16
CA ALA A 319 13.03 13.50 -0.19
C ALA A 319 13.63 14.13 -1.48
N GLY A 320 13.02 15.23 -1.98
CA GLY A 320 13.39 15.91 -3.21
C GLY A 320 14.50 16.95 -3.11
N ALA A 321 15.30 16.99 -2.02
CA ALA A 321 16.30 18.04 -1.81
C ALA A 321 17.33 18.15 -2.96
N ALA A 322 17.87 17.03 -3.43
CA ALA A 322 18.82 17.02 -4.55
C ALA A 322 18.15 17.37 -5.88
N TYR A 323 16.90 16.93 -6.10
CA TYR A 323 16.11 17.31 -7.27
C TYR A 323 15.92 18.84 -7.34
N ARG A 324 15.51 19.47 -6.24
CA ARG A 324 15.29 20.91 -6.16
C ARG A 324 16.59 21.70 -6.32
N LEU A 325 17.68 21.26 -5.67
CA LEU A 325 19.00 21.93 -5.79
C LEU A 325 19.48 21.91 -7.24
N ARG A 326 19.42 20.75 -7.92
CA ARG A 326 19.91 20.58 -9.30
C ARG A 326 19.17 21.48 -10.33
N ARG A 327 17.95 21.88 -10.04
CA ARG A 327 17.14 22.82 -10.85
C ARG A 327 17.49 24.28 -10.62
N SER A 328 18.20 24.63 -9.54
CA SER A 328 18.57 26.01 -9.24
C SER A 328 19.67 26.51 -10.18
N GLU A 329 19.58 27.81 -10.59
CA GLU A 329 20.62 28.43 -11.40
C GLU A 329 21.99 28.40 -10.69
N CYS A 330 21.99 28.51 -9.36
CA CYS A 330 23.21 28.46 -8.56
C CYS A 330 23.96 27.13 -8.79
N PHE A 331 23.25 26.01 -8.74
CA PHE A 331 23.85 24.71 -9.01
C PHE A 331 24.29 24.59 -10.47
N GLN A 332 23.41 24.90 -11.42
CA GLN A 332 23.69 24.76 -12.86
C GLN A 332 24.90 25.59 -13.31
N LYS A 333 25.05 26.81 -12.77
CA LYS A 333 26.15 27.71 -13.11
C LYS A 333 27.42 27.46 -12.31
N SER A 334 27.37 26.60 -11.30
CA SER A 334 28.56 26.29 -10.48
C SER A 334 29.58 25.39 -11.20
N GLY A 335 29.21 24.83 -12.36
CA GLY A 335 30.07 23.88 -13.09
C GLY A 335 30.45 22.64 -12.30
N GLY A 336 29.58 22.18 -11.38
CA GLY A 336 29.84 21.03 -10.49
C GLY A 336 30.58 21.37 -9.19
N ALA A 337 30.84 22.64 -8.90
CA ALA A 337 31.51 23.05 -7.66
C ALA A 337 30.56 23.05 -6.46
N LEU A 338 29.26 23.22 -6.65
CA LEU A 338 28.28 23.21 -5.59
C LEU A 338 27.81 21.78 -5.30
N LEU A 339 28.22 21.23 -4.17
CA LEU A 339 27.86 19.89 -3.68
C LEU A 339 26.99 19.99 -2.45
N CYS A 340 26.31 18.92 -2.06
CA CYS A 340 25.62 18.84 -0.76
C CYS A 340 26.58 19.13 0.39
N THR A 341 27.79 18.61 0.31
CA THR A 341 28.85 18.82 1.31
C THR A 341 29.46 20.23 1.33
N THR A 342 29.17 21.07 0.33
CA THR A 342 29.51 22.51 0.39
C THR A 342 28.74 23.20 1.52
N CYS A 343 27.50 22.80 1.76
CA CYS A 343 26.64 23.38 2.79
C CYS A 343 26.48 22.51 4.03
N HIS A 344 26.56 21.18 3.89
CA HIS A 344 26.29 20.23 4.96
C HIS A 344 27.53 19.42 5.36
N ASN A 345 27.82 19.37 6.67
CA ASN A 345 28.65 18.29 7.21
C ASN A 345 27.71 17.10 7.53
N PRO A 346 27.78 15.97 6.79
CA PRO A 346 26.87 14.86 7.02
C PRO A 346 27.02 14.19 8.40
N HIS A 347 28.16 14.41 9.08
CA HIS A 347 28.41 13.84 10.40
C HIS A 347 27.98 14.75 11.55
N ASP A 348 27.78 16.04 11.30
CA ASP A 348 27.37 16.99 12.32
C ASP A 348 26.62 18.18 11.70
N ILE A 349 25.30 18.12 11.71
CA ILE A 349 24.44 19.13 11.09
C ILE A 349 24.08 20.21 12.14
N PRO A 350 24.49 21.47 11.94
CA PRO A 350 24.21 22.57 12.87
C PRO A 350 22.70 22.85 12.98
N ARG A 351 22.24 23.35 14.12
CA ARG A 351 20.82 23.56 14.43
C ARG A 351 20.57 24.95 15.02
N GLY A 352 19.30 25.35 15.00
CA GLY A 352 18.87 26.63 15.60
C GLY A 352 19.62 27.83 15.04
N GLY A 353 20.04 28.75 15.90
CA GLY A 353 20.77 29.98 15.51
C GLY A 353 22.16 29.70 14.92
N GLU A 354 22.80 28.60 15.28
CA GLU A 354 24.06 28.18 14.68
C GLU A 354 23.89 27.75 13.21
N ALA A 355 22.82 27.07 12.90
CA ALA A 355 22.48 26.69 11.51
C ALA A 355 22.38 27.95 10.63
N ALA A 356 21.65 28.97 11.07
CA ALA A 356 21.49 30.18 10.29
C ALA A 356 22.84 30.88 10.03
N ARG A 357 23.72 31.01 11.07
CA ARG A 357 25.07 31.60 10.90
C ARG A 357 25.92 30.75 9.92
N HIS A 358 25.92 29.45 10.08
CA HIS A 358 26.69 28.51 9.22
C HIS A 358 26.31 28.66 7.77
N TYR A 359 25.03 28.45 7.45
CA TYR A 359 24.57 28.40 6.06
C TYR A 359 24.62 29.78 5.37
N ASN A 360 24.28 30.85 6.06
CA ASN A 360 24.46 32.21 5.54
C ASN A 360 25.94 32.51 5.26
N GLY A 361 26.85 32.04 6.13
CA GLY A 361 28.30 32.12 5.91
C GLY A 361 28.76 31.40 4.64
N VAL A 362 28.22 30.25 4.36
CA VAL A 362 28.52 29.52 3.09
C VAL A 362 28.11 30.34 1.86
N CYS A 363 26.91 30.93 1.85
CA CYS A 363 26.47 31.82 0.77
C CYS A 363 27.39 33.02 0.56
N SER A 364 27.86 33.60 1.66
CA SER A 364 28.76 34.80 1.65
C SER A 364 30.11 34.51 1.03
N GLN A 365 30.61 33.27 1.04
CA GLN A 365 31.90 32.92 0.38
C GLN A 365 31.92 33.26 -1.12
N CYS A 366 30.77 33.17 -1.79
CA CYS A 366 30.65 33.48 -3.21
C CYS A 366 29.98 34.84 -3.47
N HIS A 367 29.08 35.30 -2.59
CA HIS A 367 28.17 36.40 -2.88
C HIS A 367 28.43 37.70 -2.07
N ASP A 368 29.38 37.74 -1.12
CA ASP A 368 29.57 38.85 -0.21
C ASP A 368 29.77 40.21 -0.90
N ALA A 369 30.68 40.29 -1.89
CA ALA A 369 30.95 41.50 -2.64
C ALA A 369 29.74 42.00 -3.44
N ALA A 370 29.05 41.09 -4.14
CA ALA A 370 27.87 41.38 -4.95
C ALA A 370 26.70 41.85 -4.10
N VAL A 371 26.45 41.19 -2.97
CA VAL A 371 25.36 41.53 -2.03
C VAL A 371 25.63 42.92 -1.39
N LYS A 372 26.85 43.23 -0.95
CA LYS A 372 27.22 44.55 -0.42
C LYS A 372 26.98 45.64 -1.45
N GLN A 373 27.37 45.44 -2.71
CA GLN A 373 27.16 46.40 -3.78
C GLN A 373 25.66 46.63 -4.07
N LEU A 374 24.88 45.57 -4.12
CA LEU A 374 23.43 45.63 -4.35
C LEU A 374 22.70 46.27 -3.18
N ALA A 375 23.11 45.99 -1.94
CA ALA A 375 22.57 46.61 -0.73
C ALA A 375 22.89 48.13 -0.68
N ALA A 376 24.11 48.52 -1.03
CA ALA A 376 24.50 49.94 -1.10
C ALA A 376 23.72 50.70 -2.17
N SER A 377 23.31 50.05 -3.25
CA SER A 377 22.48 50.63 -4.31
C SER A 377 20.97 50.58 -4.04
N GLY A 378 20.54 50.06 -2.90
CA GLY A 378 19.13 49.87 -2.54
C GLY A 378 18.40 48.78 -3.33
N LYS A 379 19.13 47.95 -4.11
CA LYS A 379 18.56 46.87 -4.93
C LYS A 379 18.45 45.55 -4.17
N HIS A 380 18.98 45.47 -2.94
CA HIS A 380 18.91 44.29 -2.09
C HIS A 380 18.73 44.76 -0.63
N PRO A 381 17.89 44.11 0.18
CA PRO A 381 17.79 44.39 1.60
C PRO A 381 19.16 44.25 2.33
N GLN A 382 19.38 44.98 3.38
CA GLN A 382 20.58 44.82 4.22
C GLN A 382 20.51 43.61 5.15
N SER A 383 19.58 42.66 4.89
CA SER A 383 19.41 41.44 5.66
C SER A 383 20.54 40.46 5.38
N THR A 384 20.98 39.75 6.42
CA THR A 384 21.94 38.64 6.34
C THR A 384 21.24 37.26 6.29
N ASP A 385 19.92 37.25 6.25
CA ASP A 385 19.15 36.00 6.16
C ASP A 385 18.98 35.55 4.71
N CYS A 386 20.06 35.01 4.13
CA CYS A 386 20.07 34.49 2.76
C CYS A 386 19.08 33.35 2.58
N ILE A 387 19.03 32.45 3.58
CA ILE A 387 18.21 31.23 3.48
C ILE A 387 16.72 31.56 3.54
N GLY A 388 16.30 32.38 4.50
CA GLY A 388 14.89 32.76 4.65
C GLY A 388 14.30 33.44 3.42
N CYS A 389 15.15 34.10 2.61
CA CYS A 389 14.76 34.77 1.37
C CYS A 389 14.91 33.88 0.11
N HIS A 390 16.04 33.17 -0.03
CA HIS A 390 16.40 32.45 -1.26
C HIS A 390 16.11 30.96 -1.20
N MET A 391 15.93 30.39 -0.02
CA MET A 391 15.55 28.98 0.24
C MET A 391 14.44 28.93 1.29
N PRO A 392 13.28 29.56 1.04
CA PRO A 392 12.23 29.69 2.05
C PRO A 392 11.71 28.32 2.48
N LYS A 393 11.20 28.27 3.70
CA LYS A 393 10.44 27.10 4.15
C LYS A 393 9.17 26.96 3.31
N ARG A 394 8.86 25.73 2.93
CA ARG A 394 7.68 25.37 2.14
C ARG A 394 7.07 24.08 2.68
N ARG A 395 5.76 23.95 2.55
CA ARG A 395 5.05 22.70 2.81
C ARG A 395 5.30 21.73 1.65
N THR A 396 5.55 20.46 1.97
CA THR A 396 5.78 19.43 0.95
C THR A 396 4.46 18.95 0.35
N ASP A 397 4.50 18.52 -0.91
CA ASP A 397 3.30 18.13 -1.66
C ASP A 397 2.90 16.67 -1.36
N ASP A 398 3.85 15.81 -1.02
CA ASP A 398 3.68 14.40 -0.68
C ASP A 398 3.33 14.17 0.80
N VAL A 399 3.90 14.96 1.70
CA VAL A 399 3.68 14.89 3.15
C VAL A 399 3.09 16.22 3.61
N VAL A 400 1.82 16.44 3.32
CA VAL A 400 1.13 17.74 3.43
C VAL A 400 1.17 18.39 4.80
N HIS A 401 1.53 17.67 5.86
CA HIS A 401 1.71 18.19 7.22
C HIS A 401 3.18 18.51 7.55
N ALA A 402 4.13 18.29 6.61
CA ALA A 402 5.54 18.61 6.81
C ALA A 402 5.93 19.93 6.16
N VAL A 403 6.80 20.69 6.85
CA VAL A 403 7.37 21.95 6.37
C VAL A 403 8.88 21.83 6.37
N MET A 404 9.50 22.05 5.22
CA MET A 404 10.94 21.94 5.04
C MET A 404 11.53 23.18 4.34
N THR A 405 12.86 23.31 4.36
CA THR A 405 13.57 24.29 3.55
C THR A 405 13.61 23.82 2.10
N ASP A 406 13.10 24.63 1.18
CA ASP A 406 13.16 24.33 -0.25
C ASP A 406 14.59 24.56 -0.79
N HIS A 407 15.23 23.52 -1.30
CA HIS A 407 16.58 23.55 -1.87
C HIS A 407 16.65 24.17 -3.27
N TYR A 408 15.52 24.60 -3.82
CA TYR A 408 15.50 25.43 -5.03
C TYR A 408 15.96 26.86 -4.69
N ILE A 409 17.27 27.14 -4.90
CA ILE A 409 17.85 28.46 -4.63
C ILE A 409 17.32 29.44 -5.69
N GLN A 410 16.49 30.39 -5.27
CA GLN A 410 15.77 31.31 -6.15
C GLN A 410 16.16 32.76 -5.90
N ARG A 411 16.06 33.63 -6.92
CA ARG A 411 16.42 35.03 -6.80
C ARG A 411 15.44 35.86 -5.98
N ARG A 412 14.17 35.48 -5.96
CA ARG A 412 13.08 36.15 -5.24
C ARG A 412 12.22 35.12 -4.55
N LYS A 413 11.79 35.43 -3.34
CA LYS A 413 10.80 34.63 -2.63
C LYS A 413 9.47 34.69 -3.39
N PRO A 414 8.77 33.58 -3.60
CA PRO A 414 7.42 33.57 -4.18
C PRO A 414 6.45 34.42 -3.35
N GLU A 415 5.52 35.09 -4.04
CA GLU A 415 4.49 35.92 -3.38
C GLU A 415 3.42 35.10 -2.69
N ARG A 416 3.18 33.86 -3.17
CA ARG A 416 2.19 32.93 -2.58
C ARG A 416 2.62 32.49 -1.18
N ASP A 417 1.62 32.18 -0.34
CA ASP A 417 1.88 31.55 0.98
C ASP A 417 2.36 30.10 0.81
N LEU A 418 3.66 29.89 1.05
CA LEU A 418 4.30 28.57 0.94
C LEU A 418 3.99 27.63 2.11
N LEU A 419 3.37 28.16 3.18
CA LEU A 419 3.02 27.42 4.39
C LEU A 419 1.52 27.16 4.51
N ALA A 420 0.73 27.61 3.53
CA ALA A 420 -0.70 27.37 3.49
C ALA A 420 -0.99 25.86 3.65
N PRO A 421 -2.04 25.49 4.40
CA PRO A 421 -2.47 24.10 4.50
C PRO A 421 -2.75 23.51 3.11
N LEU A 422 -2.27 22.30 2.89
CA LEU A 422 -2.57 21.51 1.69
C LEU A 422 -3.47 20.34 2.08
N ALA A 423 -4.42 20.01 1.21
CA ALA A 423 -5.13 18.75 1.29
C ALA A 423 -4.28 17.66 0.63
N GLU A 424 -4.35 16.45 1.15
CA GLU A 424 -3.72 15.31 0.52
C GLU A 424 -4.36 15.05 -0.86
N SER A 425 -3.52 14.93 -1.88
CA SER A 425 -3.98 14.66 -3.24
C SER A 425 -4.13 13.17 -3.45
N HIS A 426 -5.37 12.73 -3.69
CA HIS A 426 -5.65 11.34 -4.09
C HIS A 426 -5.75 11.27 -5.59
N VAL A 427 -4.72 10.70 -6.22
CA VAL A 427 -4.71 10.49 -7.66
C VAL A 427 -5.58 9.29 -7.99
N THR A 428 -6.67 9.52 -8.72
CA THR A 428 -7.54 8.49 -9.31
C THR A 428 -7.10 8.18 -10.75
N GLU A 429 -7.66 7.13 -11.36
CA GLU A 429 -7.42 6.85 -12.78
C GLU A 429 -7.86 7.99 -13.69
N ASP A 430 -8.90 8.72 -13.31
CA ASP A 430 -9.47 9.81 -14.10
C ASP A 430 -8.63 11.09 -14.08
N ASN A 431 -7.93 11.39 -12.98
CA ASN A 431 -7.13 12.61 -12.81
C ASN A 431 -5.62 12.37 -12.85
N GLY A 432 -5.17 11.14 -13.18
CA GLY A 432 -3.76 10.79 -13.28
C GLY A 432 -3.06 11.48 -14.46
N TYR A 433 -1.75 11.65 -14.33
CA TYR A 433 -0.90 12.17 -15.41
C TYR A 433 -0.94 11.24 -16.63
N ARG A 434 -1.27 11.76 -17.79
CA ARG A 434 -1.36 11.01 -19.07
C ARG A 434 -0.28 11.40 -20.08
N GLY A 435 0.69 12.21 -19.66
CA GLY A 435 1.78 12.65 -20.50
C GLY A 435 2.92 11.64 -20.63
N GLU A 436 3.98 12.09 -21.27
CA GLU A 436 5.19 11.30 -21.46
C GLU A 436 6.03 11.27 -20.18
N VAL A 437 6.55 10.09 -19.85
CA VAL A 437 7.55 9.91 -18.78
C VAL A 437 8.93 10.15 -19.37
N VAL A 438 9.76 10.95 -18.69
CA VAL A 438 11.13 11.22 -19.12
C VAL A 438 12.15 10.68 -18.12
N LEU A 439 13.30 10.27 -18.62
CA LEU A 439 14.44 9.90 -17.76
C LEU A 439 15.05 11.19 -17.18
N TYR A 440 15.01 11.29 -15.84
CA TYR A 440 15.62 12.42 -15.13
C TYR A 440 17.10 12.19 -14.82
N TYR A 441 17.46 10.95 -14.38
CA TYR A 441 18.83 10.62 -14.02
C TYR A 441 19.14 9.12 -14.29
N PRO A 442 20.32 8.80 -14.82
CA PRO A 442 21.36 9.69 -15.36
C PRO A 442 20.93 10.34 -16.67
N GLN A 443 21.30 11.61 -16.87
CA GLN A 443 20.90 12.37 -18.06
C GLN A 443 21.61 11.89 -19.34
N ASP A 444 22.84 11.43 -19.17
CA ASP A 444 23.77 10.97 -20.23
C ASP A 444 23.63 9.49 -20.56
N LEU A 445 22.60 8.79 -20.02
CA LEU A 445 22.37 7.38 -20.37
C LEU A 445 22.19 7.28 -21.90
N PRO A 446 23.08 6.51 -22.59
CA PRO A 446 23.00 6.41 -24.04
C PRO A 446 21.66 5.87 -24.53
N ASN A 447 21.25 6.30 -25.73
CA ASN A 447 20.15 5.65 -26.41
C ASN A 447 20.47 4.18 -26.66
N GLY A 448 19.60 3.28 -26.25
CA GLY A 448 19.82 1.84 -26.33
C GLY A 448 18.82 1.06 -25.49
N SER A 449 19.10 -0.24 -25.31
CA SER A 449 18.19 -1.17 -24.65
C SER A 449 17.74 -0.68 -23.27
N ASP A 450 18.67 -0.27 -22.42
CA ASP A 450 18.34 0.13 -21.05
C ASP A 450 17.43 1.36 -21.03
N ARG A 451 17.77 2.39 -21.79
CA ARG A 451 16.98 3.61 -21.82
C ARG A 451 15.56 3.36 -22.36
N GLU A 452 15.43 2.67 -23.48
CA GLU A 452 14.13 2.44 -24.12
C GLU A 452 13.26 1.49 -23.28
N LEU A 453 13.82 0.40 -22.74
CA LEU A 453 13.09 -0.57 -21.92
C LEU A 453 12.61 0.05 -20.61
N TYR A 454 13.48 0.72 -19.85
CA TYR A 454 13.08 1.27 -18.57
C TYR A 454 12.17 2.49 -18.68
N LEU A 455 12.28 3.31 -19.73
CA LEU A 455 11.30 4.35 -20.02
C LEU A 455 9.92 3.76 -20.31
N ALA A 456 9.86 2.69 -21.10
CA ALA A 456 8.61 2.02 -21.40
C ALA A 456 8.00 1.36 -20.14
N VAL A 457 8.83 0.76 -19.28
CA VAL A 457 8.39 0.24 -17.97
C VAL A 457 7.84 1.36 -17.09
N ALA A 458 8.56 2.49 -16.97
CA ALA A 458 8.08 3.64 -16.22
C ALA A 458 6.74 4.16 -16.76
N GLN A 459 6.54 4.14 -18.07
CA GLN A 459 5.31 4.55 -18.72
C GLN A 459 4.13 3.60 -18.43
N VAL A 460 4.34 2.27 -18.40
CA VAL A 460 3.26 1.32 -18.03
C VAL A 460 2.94 1.37 -16.54
N ASN A 461 3.94 1.56 -15.69
CA ASN A 461 3.76 1.62 -14.23
C ASN A 461 3.02 2.89 -13.77
N GLN A 462 2.98 3.92 -14.60
CA GLN A 462 2.16 5.11 -14.40
C GLN A 462 0.65 4.80 -14.40
N LYS A 463 0.22 3.75 -15.08
CA LYS A 463 -1.17 3.25 -15.25
C LYS A 463 -2.15 4.20 -15.96
N SER A 464 -1.97 5.51 -15.92
CA SER A 464 -2.91 6.46 -16.53
C SER A 464 -2.80 6.57 -18.06
N ASN A 465 -1.75 6.03 -18.68
CA ASN A 465 -1.57 5.98 -20.15
C ASN A 465 -1.01 4.63 -20.61
N LEU A 466 -1.71 3.55 -20.24
CA LEU A 466 -1.30 2.17 -20.51
C LEU A 466 -1.10 1.90 -22.00
N SER A 467 -1.98 2.41 -22.89
CA SER A 467 -1.90 2.14 -24.32
C SER A 467 -0.58 2.60 -24.94
N ALA A 468 -0.09 3.79 -24.58
CA ALA A 468 1.21 4.29 -25.05
C ALA A 468 2.36 3.46 -24.47
N GLY A 469 2.30 3.14 -23.17
CA GLY A 469 3.30 2.33 -22.49
C GLY A 469 3.39 0.91 -23.04
N ILE A 470 2.26 0.24 -23.26
CA ILE A 470 2.20 -1.11 -23.87
C ILE A 470 2.84 -1.09 -25.27
N THR A 471 2.51 -0.09 -26.09
CA THR A 471 3.08 0.04 -27.43
C THR A 471 4.61 0.18 -27.38
N ALA A 472 5.11 1.06 -26.51
CA ALA A 472 6.53 1.30 -26.34
C ALA A 472 7.27 0.07 -25.78
N LEU A 473 6.70 -0.58 -24.74
CA LEU A 473 7.33 -1.73 -24.10
C LEU A 473 7.34 -2.96 -25.02
N THR A 474 6.27 -3.19 -25.77
CA THR A 474 6.22 -4.25 -26.79
C THR A 474 7.31 -4.06 -27.83
N ALA A 475 7.41 -2.85 -28.41
CA ALA A 475 8.42 -2.55 -29.42
C ALA A 475 9.86 -2.69 -28.88
N ALA A 476 10.11 -2.25 -27.64
CA ALA A 476 11.42 -2.37 -27.00
C ALA A 476 11.78 -3.85 -26.70
N ILE A 477 10.83 -4.64 -26.22
CA ILE A 477 11.04 -6.10 -25.98
C ILE A 477 11.32 -6.84 -27.30
N ASP A 478 10.55 -6.57 -28.36
CA ASP A 478 10.74 -7.19 -29.66
C ASP A 478 12.11 -6.84 -30.26
N LYS A 479 12.53 -5.58 -30.10
CA LYS A 479 13.81 -5.07 -30.62
C LYS A 479 15.03 -5.63 -29.86
N TYR A 480 14.96 -5.65 -28.53
CA TYR A 480 16.12 -5.93 -27.68
C TYR A 480 16.13 -7.32 -27.05
N ARG A 481 14.97 -7.99 -26.97
CA ARG A 481 14.82 -9.33 -26.36
C ARG A 481 15.54 -9.44 -25.01
N PRO A 482 15.17 -8.59 -24.03
CA PRO A 482 15.92 -8.50 -22.76
C PRO A 482 15.94 -9.85 -22.02
N GLY A 483 17.06 -10.10 -21.32
CA GLY A 483 17.21 -11.31 -20.49
C GLY A 483 16.30 -11.34 -19.27
N PRO A 484 16.20 -10.24 -18.47
CA PRO A 484 15.37 -10.22 -17.26
C PRO A 484 13.90 -10.43 -17.58
N MET A 485 13.28 -11.42 -16.91
CA MET A 485 11.88 -11.78 -17.11
C MET A 485 10.92 -10.66 -16.66
N GLN A 486 11.35 -9.80 -15.76
CA GLN A 486 10.56 -8.71 -15.22
C GLN A 486 9.99 -7.80 -16.33
N PHE A 487 10.73 -7.54 -17.41
CA PHE A 487 10.21 -6.75 -18.54
C PHE A 487 8.98 -7.40 -19.19
N TYR A 488 8.97 -8.71 -19.29
CA TYR A 488 7.84 -9.47 -19.85
C TYR A 488 6.64 -9.48 -18.90
N LEU A 489 6.90 -9.62 -17.60
CA LEU A 489 5.83 -9.56 -16.59
C LEU A 489 5.19 -8.18 -16.51
N GLU A 490 5.98 -7.09 -16.60
CA GLU A 490 5.45 -5.73 -16.67
C GLU A 490 4.56 -5.51 -17.91
N LEU A 491 4.97 -6.05 -19.06
CA LEU A 491 4.14 -6.00 -20.27
C LEU A 491 2.84 -6.80 -20.12
N ALA A 492 2.93 -8.00 -19.55
CA ALA A 492 1.78 -8.86 -19.35
C ALA A 492 0.77 -8.24 -18.34
N ASP A 493 1.27 -7.66 -17.24
CA ASP A 493 0.45 -6.94 -16.27
C ASP A 493 -0.24 -5.73 -16.92
N ALA A 494 0.49 -4.93 -17.70
CA ALA A 494 -0.08 -3.79 -18.41
C ALA A 494 -1.16 -4.20 -19.43
N LEU A 495 -0.94 -5.29 -20.16
CA LEU A 495 -1.92 -5.84 -21.10
C LEU A 495 -3.19 -6.33 -20.37
N ARG A 496 -3.03 -7.04 -19.25
CA ARG A 496 -4.14 -7.47 -18.40
C ARG A 496 -4.94 -6.29 -17.89
N ASP A 497 -4.26 -5.29 -17.29
CA ASP A 497 -4.88 -4.10 -16.72
C ASP A 497 -5.58 -3.25 -17.80
N ASN A 498 -5.15 -3.35 -19.05
CA ASN A 498 -5.78 -2.74 -20.22
C ASN A 498 -6.85 -3.64 -20.90
N GLY A 499 -7.30 -4.71 -20.23
CA GLY A 499 -8.34 -5.62 -20.73
C GLY A 499 -7.92 -6.55 -21.88
N GLN A 500 -6.62 -6.63 -22.21
CA GLN A 500 -6.09 -7.43 -23.32
C GLN A 500 -5.56 -8.80 -22.85
N MET A 501 -6.37 -9.52 -22.07
CA MET A 501 -5.97 -10.80 -21.44
C MET A 501 -5.51 -11.85 -22.47
N THR A 502 -6.12 -11.88 -23.66
CA THR A 502 -5.73 -12.82 -24.74
C THR A 502 -4.29 -12.62 -25.21
N LYS A 503 -3.73 -11.40 -25.06
CA LYS A 503 -2.33 -11.11 -25.35
C LYS A 503 -1.43 -11.29 -24.13
N ALA A 504 -1.95 -11.04 -22.92
CA ALA A 504 -1.21 -11.19 -21.68
C ALA A 504 -0.89 -12.64 -21.33
N LEU A 505 -1.87 -13.54 -21.48
CA LEU A 505 -1.76 -14.95 -21.07
C LEU A 505 -0.55 -15.68 -21.67
N PRO A 506 -0.29 -15.62 -23.00
CA PRO A 506 0.90 -16.28 -23.57
C PRO A 506 2.23 -15.75 -23.02
N ILE A 507 2.27 -14.48 -22.59
CA ILE A 507 3.49 -13.90 -22.01
C ILE A 507 3.72 -14.42 -20.59
N TYR A 508 2.66 -14.55 -19.77
CA TYR A 508 2.77 -15.19 -18.46
C TYR A 508 3.18 -16.67 -18.57
N GLU A 509 2.64 -17.41 -19.58
CA GLU A 509 3.03 -18.79 -19.84
C GLU A 509 4.51 -18.89 -20.26
N ASP A 510 4.99 -17.96 -21.09
CA ASP A 510 6.40 -17.90 -21.47
C ASP A 510 7.30 -17.59 -20.28
N ALA A 511 6.89 -16.66 -19.40
CA ALA A 511 7.60 -16.34 -18.18
C ALA A 511 7.78 -17.57 -17.27
N VAL A 512 6.72 -18.32 -17.02
CA VAL A 512 6.80 -19.57 -16.23
C VAL A 512 7.63 -20.64 -16.93
N ARG A 513 7.66 -20.68 -18.26
CA ARG A 513 8.48 -21.63 -19.02
C ARG A 513 9.99 -21.29 -18.87
N ARG A 514 10.34 -20.01 -18.86
CA ARG A 514 11.73 -19.53 -18.68
C ARG A 514 12.22 -19.73 -17.25
N GLU A 515 11.37 -19.39 -16.26
CA GLU A 515 11.68 -19.53 -14.84
C GLU A 515 10.61 -20.35 -14.12
N PRO A 516 10.68 -21.68 -14.20
CA PRO A 516 9.60 -22.58 -13.71
C PRO A 516 9.35 -22.49 -12.19
N ASN A 517 10.31 -22.00 -11.43
CA ASN A 517 10.26 -21.89 -9.98
C ASN A 517 10.10 -20.43 -9.50
N SER A 518 9.80 -19.48 -10.37
CA SER A 518 9.49 -18.11 -9.98
C SER A 518 8.10 -18.02 -9.38
N LEU A 519 8.03 -17.84 -8.05
CA LEU A 519 6.76 -17.70 -7.33
C LEU A 519 5.90 -16.54 -7.89
N PRO A 520 6.46 -15.34 -8.16
CA PRO A 520 5.70 -14.25 -8.76
C PRO A 520 5.11 -14.62 -10.15
N ALA A 521 5.87 -15.30 -10.99
CA ALA A 521 5.40 -15.70 -12.32
C ALA A 521 4.28 -16.74 -12.24
N LEU A 522 4.42 -17.75 -11.37
CA LEU A 522 3.39 -18.78 -11.15
C LEU A 522 2.10 -18.16 -10.63
N ARG A 523 2.16 -17.25 -9.64
CA ARG A 523 0.98 -16.60 -9.07
C ARG A 523 0.27 -15.71 -10.12
N LYS A 524 1.03 -14.90 -10.87
CA LYS A 524 0.48 -14.05 -11.94
C LYS A 524 -0.18 -14.90 -13.05
N LEU A 525 0.43 -16.02 -13.42
CA LEU A 525 -0.18 -16.97 -14.38
C LEU A 525 -1.47 -17.57 -13.83
N GLY A 526 -1.53 -17.96 -12.56
CA GLY A 526 -2.74 -18.45 -11.90
C GLY A 526 -3.90 -17.46 -11.98
N VAL A 527 -3.65 -16.20 -11.64
CA VAL A 527 -4.63 -15.10 -11.76
C VAL A 527 -5.08 -14.91 -13.21
N ALA A 528 -4.14 -14.92 -14.17
CA ALA A 528 -4.46 -14.74 -15.59
C ALA A 528 -5.29 -15.90 -16.16
N LEU A 529 -4.99 -17.13 -15.78
CA LEU A 529 -5.76 -18.31 -16.15
C LEU A 529 -7.18 -18.26 -15.60
N ARG A 530 -7.38 -17.85 -14.34
CA ARG A 530 -8.70 -17.63 -13.75
C ARG A 530 -9.49 -16.60 -14.54
N SER A 531 -8.91 -15.44 -14.79
CA SER A 531 -9.54 -14.37 -15.57
C SER A 531 -9.85 -14.77 -17.01
N SER A 532 -9.21 -15.84 -17.52
CA SER A 532 -9.45 -16.41 -18.84
C SER A 532 -10.44 -17.61 -18.82
N GLY A 533 -11.12 -17.85 -17.68
CA GLY A 533 -12.08 -18.92 -17.52
C GLY A 533 -11.47 -20.33 -17.50
N GLN A 534 -10.21 -20.47 -17.07
CA GLN A 534 -9.46 -21.73 -17.02
C GLN A 534 -9.08 -22.13 -15.57
N PRO A 535 -10.06 -22.22 -14.63
CA PRO A 535 -9.76 -22.41 -13.21
C PRO A 535 -9.02 -23.73 -12.91
N SER A 536 -9.28 -24.81 -13.65
CA SER A 536 -8.59 -26.08 -13.43
C SER A 536 -7.07 -25.97 -13.69
N ARG A 537 -6.66 -25.30 -14.76
CA ARG A 537 -5.25 -25.05 -15.03
C ARG A 537 -4.63 -24.09 -14.01
N ALA A 538 -5.38 -23.08 -13.60
CA ALA A 538 -4.93 -22.14 -12.56
C ALA A 538 -4.64 -22.88 -11.24
N ILE A 539 -5.51 -23.81 -10.82
CA ILE A 539 -5.33 -24.63 -9.62
C ILE A 539 -4.02 -25.42 -9.68
N GLU A 540 -3.68 -26.04 -10.82
CA GLU A 540 -2.42 -26.78 -10.98
C GLU A 540 -1.20 -25.86 -10.81
N ILE A 541 -1.22 -24.68 -11.43
CA ILE A 541 -0.13 -23.70 -11.34
C ILE A 541 0.02 -23.14 -9.93
N LEU A 542 -1.11 -22.82 -9.26
CA LEU A 542 -1.09 -22.28 -7.91
C LEU A 542 -0.64 -23.34 -6.88
N LYS A 543 -0.98 -24.61 -7.06
CA LYS A 543 -0.42 -25.69 -6.22
C LYS A 543 1.09 -25.79 -6.35
N ARG A 544 1.63 -25.69 -7.57
CA ARG A 544 3.09 -25.62 -7.76
C ARG A 544 3.71 -24.41 -7.06
N ALA A 545 3.03 -23.26 -7.07
CA ALA A 545 3.48 -22.09 -6.32
C ALA A 545 3.52 -22.35 -4.81
N LEU A 546 2.51 -23.06 -4.28
CA LEU A 546 2.45 -23.43 -2.85
C LEU A 546 3.45 -24.53 -2.46
N ASP A 547 3.86 -25.40 -3.39
CA ASP A 547 4.98 -26.34 -3.16
C ASP A 547 6.29 -25.59 -2.91
N LEU A 548 6.49 -24.42 -3.55
CA LEU A 548 7.67 -23.55 -3.34
C LEU A 548 7.53 -22.69 -2.11
N ALA A 549 6.33 -22.16 -1.83
CA ALA A 549 6.05 -21.24 -0.72
C ALA A 549 4.73 -21.62 -0.01
N PRO A 550 4.72 -22.66 0.84
CA PRO A 550 3.49 -23.13 1.52
C PRO A 550 2.83 -22.09 2.43
N ALA A 551 3.58 -21.06 2.84
CA ALA A 551 3.12 -19.99 3.70
C ALA A 551 2.74 -18.71 2.93
N ASP A 552 2.57 -18.74 1.61
CA ASP A 552 2.10 -17.59 0.83
C ASP A 552 0.57 -17.48 0.88
N GLY A 553 0.04 -16.62 1.77
CA GLY A 553 -1.39 -16.39 1.98
C GLY A 553 -2.09 -15.90 0.71
N ALA A 554 -1.44 -15.05 -0.09
CA ALA A 554 -1.99 -14.54 -1.34
C ALA A 554 -2.22 -15.68 -2.36
N THR A 555 -1.31 -16.65 -2.46
CA THR A 555 -1.49 -17.82 -3.33
C THR A 555 -2.62 -18.73 -2.83
N TRP A 556 -2.77 -18.90 -1.50
CA TRP A 556 -3.92 -19.62 -0.93
C TRP A 556 -5.25 -18.94 -1.23
N HIS A 557 -5.30 -17.60 -1.17
CA HIS A 557 -6.49 -16.83 -1.55
C HIS A 557 -6.86 -17.06 -3.01
N GLU A 558 -5.91 -16.90 -3.94
CA GLU A 558 -6.13 -17.12 -5.35
C GLU A 558 -6.56 -18.58 -5.66
N LEU A 559 -6.00 -19.56 -4.95
CA LEU A 559 -6.42 -20.96 -5.06
C LEU A 559 -7.88 -21.14 -4.63
N GLY A 560 -8.28 -20.49 -3.52
CA GLY A 560 -9.66 -20.46 -3.04
C GLY A 560 -10.63 -19.89 -4.07
N LEU A 561 -10.29 -18.74 -4.67
CA LEU A 561 -11.10 -18.13 -5.74
C LEU A 561 -11.27 -19.05 -6.95
N ASN A 562 -10.21 -19.76 -7.35
CA ASN A 562 -10.30 -20.73 -8.44
C ASN A 562 -11.16 -21.94 -8.10
N TYR A 563 -11.18 -22.40 -6.84
CA TYR A 563 -12.12 -23.43 -6.39
C TYR A 563 -13.57 -22.95 -6.39
N VAL A 564 -13.83 -21.66 -6.07
CA VAL A 564 -15.16 -21.04 -6.20
C VAL A 564 -15.61 -21.10 -7.66
N ASP A 565 -14.77 -20.63 -8.59
CA ASP A 565 -15.08 -20.62 -10.03
C ASP A 565 -15.32 -22.04 -10.59
N GLN A 566 -14.73 -23.07 -9.98
CA GLN A 566 -14.95 -24.48 -10.31
C GLN A 566 -16.20 -25.08 -9.64
N GLY A 567 -16.82 -24.36 -8.67
CA GLY A 567 -17.94 -24.85 -7.87
C GLY A 567 -17.55 -25.77 -6.70
N SER A 568 -16.26 -25.89 -6.39
CA SER A 568 -15.70 -26.73 -5.32
C SER A 568 -15.68 -25.98 -3.97
N LYS A 569 -16.87 -25.74 -3.40
CA LYS A 569 -17.03 -24.94 -2.16
C LYS A 569 -16.22 -25.45 -0.96
N PRO A 570 -16.17 -26.76 -0.65
CA PRO A 570 -15.37 -27.25 0.49
C PRO A 570 -13.88 -26.93 0.36
N GLU A 571 -13.31 -27.11 -0.82
CA GLU A 571 -11.91 -26.83 -1.11
C GLU A 571 -11.64 -25.32 -1.06
N ALA A 572 -12.57 -24.49 -1.54
CA ALA A 572 -12.49 -23.04 -1.45
C ALA A 572 -12.45 -22.56 0.02
N ILE A 573 -13.35 -23.09 0.86
CA ILE A 573 -13.39 -22.80 2.29
C ILE A 573 -12.05 -23.17 2.95
N ALA A 574 -11.52 -24.35 2.67
CA ALA A 574 -10.25 -24.80 3.24
C ALA A 574 -9.08 -23.92 2.80
N ALA A 575 -9.03 -23.52 1.54
CA ALA A 575 -7.99 -22.62 1.01
C ALA A 575 -8.07 -21.22 1.64
N PHE A 576 -9.28 -20.63 1.74
CA PHE A 576 -9.46 -19.33 2.40
C PHE A 576 -9.14 -19.38 3.89
N GLN A 577 -9.52 -20.44 4.61
CA GLN A 577 -9.14 -20.62 6.00
C GLN A 577 -7.62 -20.66 6.16
N LYS A 578 -6.92 -21.35 5.26
CA LYS A 578 -5.46 -21.38 5.29
C LYS A 578 -4.87 -19.98 5.03
N ALA A 579 -5.44 -19.23 4.11
CA ALA A 579 -5.03 -17.85 3.86
C ALA A 579 -5.25 -16.94 5.09
N THR A 580 -6.38 -17.06 5.81
CA THR A 580 -6.66 -16.26 7.02
C THR A 580 -5.75 -16.60 8.21
N GLU A 581 -5.21 -17.82 8.29
CA GLU A 581 -4.18 -18.20 9.28
C GLU A 581 -2.83 -17.51 9.01
N LEU A 582 -2.58 -17.14 7.75
CA LEU A 582 -1.30 -16.63 7.31
C LEU A 582 -1.23 -15.11 7.32
N ASP A 583 -2.27 -14.43 6.85
CA ASP A 583 -2.30 -12.98 6.71
C ASP A 583 -3.65 -12.39 7.17
N GLU A 584 -3.63 -11.22 7.82
CA GLU A 584 -4.84 -10.45 8.17
C GLU A 584 -5.31 -9.66 6.93
N ASP A 585 -5.85 -10.33 5.92
CA ASP A 585 -6.33 -9.71 4.69
C ASP A 585 -7.87 -9.65 4.68
N PRO A 586 -8.49 -8.46 4.64
CA PRO A 586 -9.94 -8.30 4.65
C PRO A 586 -10.63 -8.93 3.44
N GLU A 587 -9.95 -9.03 2.29
CA GLU A 587 -10.49 -9.63 1.07
C GLU A 587 -10.63 -11.14 1.23
N VAL A 588 -9.68 -11.78 1.89
CA VAL A 588 -9.74 -13.22 2.20
C VAL A 588 -10.91 -13.53 3.13
N TYR A 589 -11.08 -12.74 4.20
CA TYR A 589 -12.20 -12.90 5.13
C TYR A 589 -13.55 -12.67 4.45
N ASN A 590 -13.67 -11.67 3.57
CA ASN A 590 -14.89 -11.44 2.80
C ASN A 590 -15.17 -12.59 1.83
N SER A 591 -14.15 -13.12 1.14
CA SER A 591 -14.29 -14.28 0.25
C SER A 591 -14.71 -15.54 1.00
N LEU A 592 -14.12 -15.80 2.17
CA LEU A 592 -14.53 -16.89 3.06
C LEU A 592 -15.99 -16.75 3.47
N GLY A 593 -16.37 -15.55 3.94
CA GLY A 593 -17.74 -15.26 4.36
C GLY A 593 -18.75 -15.46 3.23
N ALA A 594 -18.41 -15.04 2.00
CA ALA A 594 -19.27 -15.17 0.82
C ALA A 594 -19.56 -16.65 0.47
N VAL A 595 -18.53 -17.49 0.45
CA VAL A 595 -18.72 -18.94 0.17
C VAL A 595 -19.49 -19.63 1.30
N LEU A 596 -19.29 -19.25 2.55
CA LEU A 596 -20.05 -19.76 3.70
C LEU A 596 -21.52 -19.32 3.62
N LEU A 597 -21.80 -18.07 3.24
CA LEU A 597 -23.16 -17.56 3.03
C LEU A 597 -23.86 -18.33 1.90
N GLU A 598 -23.19 -18.52 0.77
CA GLU A 598 -23.70 -19.35 -0.34
C GLU A 598 -23.92 -20.83 0.03
N SER A 599 -23.24 -21.30 1.07
CA SER A 599 -23.43 -22.65 1.64
C SER A 599 -24.48 -22.67 2.75
N ALA A 600 -25.19 -21.55 2.98
CA ALA A 600 -26.15 -21.33 4.06
C ALA A 600 -25.58 -21.51 5.48
N ASP A 601 -24.27 -21.45 5.65
CA ASP A 601 -23.58 -21.47 6.95
C ASP A 601 -23.46 -20.05 7.52
N LEU A 602 -24.61 -19.50 7.93
CA LEU A 602 -24.69 -18.14 8.47
C LEU A 602 -23.85 -17.97 9.75
N ALA A 603 -23.73 -19.04 10.55
CA ALA A 603 -23.02 -19.01 11.82
C ALA A 603 -21.51 -18.78 11.66
N ARG A 604 -20.92 -19.27 10.56
CA ARG A 604 -19.51 -19.03 10.24
C ARG A 604 -19.30 -17.84 9.29
N ALA A 605 -20.29 -17.49 8.47
CA ALA A 605 -20.22 -16.35 7.58
C ALA A 605 -20.18 -15.01 8.34
N GLU A 606 -21.03 -14.84 9.38
CA GLU A 606 -21.09 -13.60 10.16
C GLU A 606 -19.73 -13.19 10.76
N PRO A 607 -19.02 -14.03 11.52
CA PRO A 607 -17.72 -13.65 12.06
C PRO A 607 -16.68 -13.37 10.98
N ALA A 608 -16.72 -14.03 9.82
CA ALA A 608 -15.81 -13.76 8.74
C ALA A 608 -16.01 -12.34 8.17
N PHE A 609 -17.26 -11.92 7.89
CA PHE A 609 -17.54 -10.56 7.45
C PHE A 609 -17.23 -9.50 8.51
N ARG A 610 -17.50 -9.79 9.78
CA ARG A 610 -17.13 -8.88 10.88
C ARG A 610 -15.62 -8.69 10.95
N GLU A 611 -14.85 -9.76 10.73
CA GLU A 611 -13.40 -9.69 10.72
C GLU A 611 -12.89 -8.86 9.52
N ALA A 612 -13.47 -9.04 8.32
CA ALA A 612 -13.16 -8.21 7.17
C ALA A 612 -13.39 -6.71 7.46
N ILE A 613 -14.53 -6.37 8.10
CA ILE A 613 -14.86 -5.00 8.51
C ILE A 613 -13.95 -4.52 9.64
N ARG A 614 -13.59 -5.39 10.60
CA ARG A 614 -12.64 -5.06 11.67
C ARG A 614 -11.28 -4.64 11.11
N ILE A 615 -10.80 -5.32 10.07
CA ILE A 615 -9.53 -4.99 9.41
C ILE A 615 -9.69 -3.74 8.55
N ARG A 616 -10.70 -3.69 7.68
CA ARG A 616 -10.99 -2.56 6.77
C ARG A 616 -12.42 -2.04 6.99
N PRO A 617 -12.62 -1.06 7.88
CA PRO A 617 -13.96 -0.53 8.16
C PRO A 617 -14.67 0.12 6.97
N ALA A 618 -13.94 0.58 5.97
CA ALA A 618 -14.49 1.14 4.74
C ALA A 618 -14.71 0.08 3.63
N TYR A 619 -15.02 -1.16 3.99
CA TYR A 619 -15.22 -2.25 3.04
C TYR A 619 -16.70 -2.41 2.70
N ALA A 620 -17.18 -1.69 1.67
CA ALA A 620 -18.59 -1.65 1.30
C ALA A 620 -19.20 -3.03 1.02
N GLU A 621 -18.45 -3.91 0.35
CA GLU A 621 -18.91 -5.28 0.05
C GLU A 621 -19.11 -6.13 1.31
N ALA A 622 -18.16 -6.08 2.24
CA ALA A 622 -18.27 -6.80 3.51
C ALA A 622 -19.46 -6.30 4.35
N HIS A 623 -19.70 -4.97 4.35
CA HIS A 623 -20.90 -4.40 4.99
C HIS A 623 -22.19 -4.91 4.34
N SER A 624 -22.28 -4.93 3.00
CA SER A 624 -23.46 -5.46 2.28
C SER A 624 -23.69 -6.93 2.58
N ASN A 625 -22.62 -7.73 2.56
CA ASN A 625 -22.68 -9.17 2.84
C ASN A 625 -23.07 -9.47 4.29
N LEU A 626 -22.52 -8.72 5.25
CA LEU A 626 -22.93 -8.82 6.66
C LEU A 626 -24.40 -8.44 6.83
N GLY A 627 -24.88 -7.39 6.13
CA GLY A 627 -26.29 -7.03 6.09
C GLY A 627 -27.18 -8.18 5.62
N ASN A 628 -26.75 -8.93 4.60
CA ASN A 628 -27.47 -10.11 4.12
C ASN A 628 -27.53 -11.21 5.19
N VAL A 629 -26.43 -11.54 5.85
CA VAL A 629 -26.40 -12.55 6.92
C VAL A 629 -27.29 -12.15 8.08
N LEU A 630 -27.23 -10.90 8.52
CA LEU A 630 -28.03 -10.38 9.62
C LEU A 630 -29.53 -10.35 9.30
N SER A 631 -29.87 -9.93 8.07
CA SER A 631 -31.27 -9.97 7.57
C SER A 631 -31.81 -11.41 7.52
N ALA A 632 -31.01 -12.37 7.06
CA ALA A 632 -31.37 -13.78 7.04
C ALA A 632 -31.53 -14.35 8.45
N SER A 633 -30.79 -13.84 9.43
CA SER A 633 -30.86 -14.19 10.85
C SER A 633 -31.98 -13.44 11.63
N GLY A 634 -32.80 -12.63 10.97
CA GLY A 634 -33.89 -11.86 11.59
C GLY A 634 -33.43 -10.58 12.33
N ARG A 635 -32.18 -10.19 12.25
CA ARG A 635 -31.61 -9.01 12.92
C ARG A 635 -31.69 -7.78 12.00
N PHE A 636 -32.88 -7.39 11.63
CA PHE A 636 -33.13 -6.41 10.58
C PHE A 636 -32.52 -5.02 10.87
N GLU A 637 -32.64 -4.48 12.09
CA GLU A 637 -32.16 -3.11 12.37
C GLU A 637 -30.61 -3.03 12.32
N GLU A 638 -29.92 -4.09 12.70
CA GLU A 638 -28.47 -4.18 12.54
C GLU A 638 -28.10 -4.38 11.06
N ALA A 639 -28.85 -5.21 10.32
CA ALA A 639 -28.69 -5.34 8.88
C ALA A 639 -28.82 -4.00 8.16
N ARG A 640 -29.85 -3.21 8.53
CA ARG A 640 -30.06 -1.86 8.01
C ARG A 640 -28.84 -0.96 8.21
N TYR A 641 -28.29 -0.93 9.42
CA TYR A 641 -27.06 -0.16 9.71
C TYR A 641 -25.92 -0.51 8.74
N HIS A 642 -25.71 -1.80 8.47
CA HIS A 642 -24.65 -2.25 7.58
C HIS A 642 -24.95 -1.97 6.10
N PHE A 643 -26.18 -2.11 5.62
CA PHE A 643 -26.56 -1.69 4.26
C PHE A 643 -26.38 -0.18 4.06
N GLU A 644 -26.81 0.63 5.03
CA GLU A 644 -26.62 2.08 4.98
C GLU A 644 -25.13 2.45 5.01
N ALA A 645 -24.29 1.72 5.76
CA ALA A 645 -22.84 1.88 5.74
C ALA A 645 -22.26 1.54 4.36
N ALA A 646 -22.65 0.44 3.74
CA ALA A 646 -22.22 0.06 2.40
C ALA A 646 -22.56 1.14 1.36
N LEU A 647 -23.76 1.71 1.44
CA LEU A 647 -24.23 2.76 0.52
C LEU A 647 -23.63 4.15 0.81
N ARG A 648 -23.20 4.43 2.05
CA ARG A 648 -22.39 5.63 2.35
C ARG A 648 -20.98 5.52 1.75
N LEU A 649 -20.39 4.34 1.85
CA LEU A 649 -19.06 4.04 1.32
C LEU A 649 -19.04 4.05 -0.21
N ASN A 650 -20.02 3.43 -0.83
CA ASN A 650 -20.22 3.42 -2.27
C ASN A 650 -21.67 3.71 -2.65
N PRO A 651 -22.02 4.99 -2.91
CA PRO A 651 -23.40 5.38 -3.25
C PRO A 651 -23.97 4.72 -4.51
N ASN A 652 -23.12 4.21 -5.40
CA ASN A 652 -23.53 3.56 -6.65
C ASN A 652 -23.47 2.03 -6.58
N TYR A 653 -23.39 1.46 -5.37
CA TYR A 653 -23.29 0.01 -5.20
C TYR A 653 -24.65 -0.67 -5.40
N ALA A 654 -24.96 -1.03 -6.64
CA ALA A 654 -26.23 -1.64 -7.05
C ALA A 654 -26.60 -2.87 -6.22
N ALA A 655 -25.66 -3.83 -6.05
CA ALA A 655 -25.92 -5.05 -5.28
C ALA A 655 -26.32 -4.75 -3.82
N ALA A 656 -25.69 -3.75 -3.16
CA ALA A 656 -26.09 -3.36 -1.80
C ALA A 656 -27.50 -2.77 -1.75
N ARG A 657 -27.90 -1.96 -2.76
CA ARG A 657 -29.25 -1.43 -2.83
C ARG A 657 -30.30 -2.51 -3.03
N GLN A 658 -30.05 -3.45 -3.93
CA GLN A 658 -30.94 -4.60 -4.20
C GLN A 658 -31.06 -5.48 -2.95
N ASN A 659 -29.95 -5.81 -2.30
CA ASN A 659 -29.93 -6.58 -1.07
C ASN A 659 -30.69 -5.89 0.06
N TYR A 660 -30.51 -4.55 0.20
CA TYR A 660 -31.25 -3.76 1.18
C TYR A 660 -32.75 -3.72 0.86
N ALA A 661 -33.12 -3.55 -0.41
CA ALA A 661 -34.53 -3.60 -0.82
C ALA A 661 -35.18 -4.96 -0.52
N LEU A 662 -34.49 -6.05 -0.79
CA LEU A 662 -34.93 -7.40 -0.43
C LEU A 662 -35.09 -7.58 1.09
N ALA A 663 -34.14 -7.07 1.89
CA ALA A 663 -34.23 -7.11 3.35
C ALA A 663 -35.44 -6.30 3.87
N LEU A 664 -35.69 -5.11 3.31
CA LEU A 664 -36.89 -4.27 3.62
C LEU A 664 -38.18 -4.99 3.24
N ALA A 665 -38.22 -5.64 2.07
CA ALA A 665 -39.39 -6.40 1.62
C ALA A 665 -39.72 -7.57 2.55
N ARG A 666 -38.72 -8.27 3.08
CA ARG A 666 -38.90 -9.39 4.04
C ARG A 666 -39.57 -8.95 5.34
N VAL A 667 -39.46 -7.69 5.73
CA VAL A 667 -40.11 -7.11 6.91
C VAL A 667 -41.32 -6.24 6.54
N ASN A 668 -41.85 -6.41 5.32
CA ASN A 668 -43.04 -5.71 4.78
C ASN A 668 -42.88 -4.18 4.64
N ARG A 669 -41.64 -3.65 4.61
CA ARG A 669 -41.34 -2.22 4.39
C ARG A 669 -41.25 -1.90 2.90
N PHE A 670 -42.31 -2.23 2.13
CA PHE A 670 -42.33 -2.19 0.67
C PHE A 670 -42.08 -0.80 0.07
N GLU A 671 -42.59 0.28 0.70
CA GLU A 671 -42.34 1.65 0.24
C GLU A 671 -40.86 2.05 0.33
N GLU A 672 -40.19 1.59 1.37
CA GLU A 672 -38.77 1.89 1.54
C GLU A 672 -37.92 1.04 0.60
N ALA A 673 -38.28 -0.23 0.40
CA ALA A 673 -37.69 -1.09 -0.60
C ALA A 673 -37.76 -0.48 -2.01
N GLN A 674 -38.98 0.00 -2.37
CA GLN A 674 -39.19 0.65 -3.66
C GLN A 674 -38.30 1.89 -3.82
N ARG A 675 -38.17 2.76 -2.80
CA ARG A 675 -37.26 3.91 -2.85
C ARG A 675 -35.80 3.52 -3.11
N GLN A 676 -35.35 2.41 -2.57
CA GLN A 676 -33.96 1.95 -2.84
C GLN A 676 -33.79 1.56 -4.31
N VAL A 677 -34.71 0.80 -4.87
CA VAL A 677 -34.66 0.38 -6.28
C VAL A 677 -34.86 1.56 -7.24
N GLU A 678 -35.74 2.48 -6.94
CA GLU A 678 -35.94 3.71 -7.73
C GLU A 678 -34.69 4.60 -7.72
N ALA A 679 -33.97 4.67 -6.58
CA ALA A 679 -32.69 5.38 -6.50
C ALA A 679 -31.60 4.72 -7.36
N GLU A 680 -31.61 3.39 -7.48
CA GLU A 680 -30.72 2.66 -8.40
C GLU A 680 -31.07 2.97 -9.85
N LEU A 681 -32.33 2.85 -10.23
CA LEU A 681 -32.80 3.11 -11.59
C LEU A 681 -32.62 4.58 -12.02
N LYS A 682 -32.54 5.52 -11.07
CA LYS A 682 -32.17 6.90 -11.36
C LYS A 682 -30.72 7.05 -11.79
N SER A 683 -29.81 6.26 -11.24
CA SER A 683 -28.38 6.26 -11.58
C SER A 683 -28.06 5.35 -12.77
N ASP A 684 -28.75 4.21 -12.88
CA ASP A 684 -28.64 3.26 -13.98
C ASP A 684 -30.02 2.82 -14.50
N PRO A 685 -30.61 3.59 -15.42
CA PRO A 685 -31.90 3.25 -16.04
C PRO A 685 -31.86 1.96 -16.89
N GLY A 686 -30.65 1.44 -17.20
CA GLY A 686 -30.47 0.23 -18.00
C GLY A 686 -30.40 -1.07 -17.18
N ASN A 687 -30.60 -1.01 -15.86
CA ASN A 687 -30.47 -2.19 -15.00
C ASN A 687 -31.73 -3.07 -15.04
N ALA A 688 -31.70 -4.11 -15.87
CA ALA A 688 -32.80 -5.06 -16.03
C ALA A 688 -33.19 -5.76 -14.71
N VAL A 689 -32.22 -6.04 -13.82
CA VAL A 689 -32.49 -6.68 -12.52
C VAL A 689 -33.23 -5.75 -11.58
N ALA A 690 -32.87 -4.47 -11.59
CA ALA A 690 -33.57 -3.48 -10.78
C ALA A 690 -35.04 -3.24 -11.26
N HIS A 691 -35.29 -3.25 -12.58
CA HIS A 691 -36.65 -3.21 -13.12
C HIS A 691 -37.45 -4.42 -12.69
N ASP A 692 -36.90 -5.63 -12.74
CA ASP A 692 -37.54 -6.86 -12.31
C ASP A 692 -37.89 -6.79 -10.80
N LEU A 693 -36.93 -6.41 -9.96
CA LEU A 693 -37.11 -6.25 -8.52
C LEU A 693 -38.21 -5.18 -8.20
N LEU A 694 -38.25 -4.07 -8.96
CA LEU A 694 -39.28 -3.07 -8.83
C LEU A 694 -40.66 -3.66 -9.18
N GLY A 695 -40.75 -4.47 -10.24
CA GLY A 695 -41.91 -5.23 -10.60
C GLY A 695 -42.42 -6.08 -9.44
N ASN A 696 -41.57 -6.85 -8.81
CA ASN A 696 -41.88 -7.69 -7.66
C ASN A 696 -42.41 -6.89 -6.45
N LEU A 697 -41.78 -5.75 -6.15
CA LEU A 697 -42.26 -4.85 -5.08
C LEU A 697 -43.60 -4.24 -5.38
N LEU A 698 -43.90 -3.88 -6.64
CA LEU A 698 -45.18 -3.37 -7.08
C LEU A 698 -46.28 -4.42 -6.99
N VAL A 699 -45.97 -5.70 -7.32
CA VAL A 699 -46.89 -6.85 -7.12
C VAL A 699 -47.23 -6.97 -5.64
N ALA A 700 -46.25 -6.96 -4.75
CA ALA A 700 -46.45 -7.06 -3.31
C ALA A 700 -47.35 -5.93 -2.76
N ARG A 701 -47.44 -4.79 -3.46
CA ARG A 701 -48.28 -3.65 -3.14
C ARG A 701 -49.62 -3.68 -3.91
N GLY A 702 -49.95 -4.71 -4.65
CA GLY A 702 -51.15 -4.86 -5.45
C GLY A 702 -51.23 -3.98 -6.71
N GLN A 703 -50.12 -3.43 -7.16
CA GLN A 703 -50.01 -2.53 -8.32
C GLN A 703 -49.67 -3.31 -9.61
N VAL A 704 -50.61 -4.14 -10.06
CA VAL A 704 -50.43 -5.13 -11.14
C VAL A 704 -49.96 -4.50 -12.47
N LYS A 705 -50.64 -3.41 -12.94
CA LYS A 705 -50.30 -2.77 -14.22
C LYS A 705 -48.90 -2.13 -14.22
N PRO A 706 -48.51 -1.32 -13.21
CA PRO A 706 -47.15 -0.83 -13.08
C PRO A 706 -46.11 -1.95 -13.03
N ALA A 707 -46.39 -3.05 -12.32
CA ALA A 707 -45.50 -4.19 -12.22
C ALA A 707 -45.23 -4.83 -13.59
N ALA A 708 -46.30 -5.09 -14.36
CA ALA A 708 -46.16 -5.63 -15.72
C ALA A 708 -45.29 -4.75 -16.62
N SER A 709 -45.44 -3.42 -16.52
CA SER A 709 -44.61 -2.46 -17.25
C SER A 709 -43.11 -2.57 -16.88
N GLN A 710 -42.79 -2.77 -15.59
CA GLN A 710 -41.40 -2.91 -15.14
C GLN A 710 -40.79 -4.22 -15.64
N TYR A 711 -41.51 -5.34 -15.57
CA TYR A 711 -41.02 -6.60 -16.14
C TYR A 711 -40.80 -6.52 -17.66
N GLN A 712 -41.71 -5.82 -18.38
CA GLN A 712 -41.53 -5.60 -19.81
C GLN A 712 -40.29 -4.79 -20.13
N GLU A 713 -40.00 -3.76 -19.33
CA GLU A 713 -38.76 -2.98 -19.51
C GLU A 713 -37.52 -3.84 -19.19
N ALA A 714 -37.54 -4.67 -18.13
CA ALA A 714 -36.50 -5.63 -17.83
C ALA A 714 -36.22 -6.59 -19.01
N ILE A 715 -37.29 -7.12 -19.63
CA ILE A 715 -37.21 -8.00 -20.80
C ILE A 715 -36.69 -7.27 -22.03
N LYS A 716 -37.11 -6.03 -22.25
CA LYS A 716 -36.66 -5.20 -23.36
C LYS A 716 -35.14 -4.91 -23.25
N LEU A 717 -34.64 -4.64 -22.04
CA LEU A 717 -33.22 -4.42 -21.76
C LEU A 717 -32.41 -5.71 -21.88
N ARG A 718 -32.97 -6.85 -21.47
CA ARG A 718 -32.33 -8.18 -21.53
C ARG A 718 -33.34 -9.21 -22.02
N PRO A 719 -33.45 -9.45 -23.35
CA PRO A 719 -34.45 -10.36 -23.93
C PRO A 719 -34.38 -11.82 -23.48
N GLU A 720 -33.23 -12.26 -22.95
CA GLU A 720 -33.03 -13.61 -22.41
C GLU A 720 -33.10 -13.68 -20.88
N PHE A 721 -33.66 -12.63 -20.22
CA PHE A 721 -33.75 -12.60 -18.76
C PHE A 721 -34.88 -13.52 -18.27
N GLY A 722 -34.53 -14.79 -18.02
CA GLY A 722 -35.48 -15.84 -17.63
C GLY A 722 -36.33 -15.50 -16.42
N ARG A 723 -35.76 -14.82 -15.40
CA ARG A 723 -36.49 -14.42 -14.19
C ARG A 723 -37.61 -13.41 -14.50
N ALA A 724 -37.33 -12.36 -15.25
CA ALA A 724 -38.34 -11.38 -15.64
C ALA A 724 -39.44 -12.00 -16.53
N HIS A 725 -39.10 -12.94 -17.39
CA HIS A 725 -40.07 -13.73 -18.13
C HIS A 725 -40.95 -14.57 -17.21
N LEU A 726 -40.37 -15.23 -16.20
CA LEU A 726 -41.13 -16.00 -15.21
C LEU A 726 -42.12 -15.11 -14.45
N ASP A 727 -41.61 -13.98 -13.91
CA ASP A 727 -42.36 -13.09 -13.04
C ASP A 727 -43.51 -12.40 -13.82
N LEU A 728 -43.27 -11.95 -15.07
CA LEU A 728 -44.32 -11.46 -15.97
C LEU A 728 -45.34 -12.52 -16.31
N GLY A 729 -44.88 -13.72 -16.68
CA GLY A 729 -45.74 -14.85 -17.03
C GLY A 729 -46.64 -15.28 -15.87
N ALA A 730 -46.10 -15.35 -14.66
CA ALA A 730 -46.90 -15.63 -13.46
C ALA A 730 -47.91 -14.51 -13.17
N LEU A 731 -47.53 -13.24 -13.26
CA LEU A 731 -48.42 -12.12 -13.07
C LEU A 731 -49.59 -12.10 -14.07
N LEU A 732 -49.33 -12.38 -15.35
CA LEU A 732 -50.38 -12.49 -16.39
C LEU A 732 -51.31 -13.67 -16.14
N ALA A 733 -50.79 -14.82 -15.76
CA ALA A 733 -51.54 -15.99 -15.40
C ALA A 733 -52.47 -15.74 -14.21
N ASP A 734 -51.97 -15.14 -13.15
CA ASP A 734 -52.75 -14.77 -11.96
C ASP A 734 -53.81 -13.69 -12.24
N SER A 735 -53.56 -12.87 -13.24
CA SER A 735 -54.54 -11.87 -13.74
C SER A 735 -55.59 -12.45 -14.72
N GLY A 736 -55.52 -13.75 -15.03
CA GLY A 736 -56.41 -14.44 -15.95
C GLY A 736 -56.03 -14.37 -17.43
N ASP A 737 -54.96 -13.67 -17.80
CA ASP A 737 -54.41 -13.63 -19.17
C ASP A 737 -53.47 -14.79 -19.45
N VAL A 738 -54.07 -15.99 -19.54
CA VAL A 738 -53.31 -17.20 -19.81
C VAL A 738 -52.64 -17.19 -21.21
N ALA A 739 -53.28 -16.50 -22.16
CA ALA A 739 -52.72 -16.43 -23.53
C ALA A 739 -51.45 -15.59 -23.57
N GLY A 740 -51.46 -14.45 -22.86
CA GLY A 740 -50.27 -13.62 -22.68
C GLY A 740 -49.18 -14.26 -21.83
N ALA A 741 -49.55 -15.09 -20.83
CA ALA A 741 -48.62 -15.76 -19.93
C ALA A 741 -47.75 -16.81 -20.62
N LEU A 742 -48.34 -17.62 -21.50
CA LEU A 742 -47.69 -18.80 -22.10
C LEU A 742 -46.35 -18.52 -22.79
N PRO A 743 -46.22 -17.51 -23.66
CA PRO A 743 -44.90 -17.24 -24.31
C PRO A 743 -43.79 -16.90 -23.32
N HIS A 744 -44.11 -16.15 -22.27
CA HIS A 744 -43.17 -15.74 -21.23
C HIS A 744 -42.73 -16.97 -20.40
N LEU A 745 -43.68 -17.79 -19.94
CA LEU A 745 -43.37 -18.98 -19.16
C LEU A 745 -42.59 -20.02 -19.99
N GLN A 746 -42.88 -20.17 -21.29
CA GLN A 746 -42.09 -21.02 -22.18
C GLN A 746 -40.64 -20.52 -22.32
N LYS A 747 -40.43 -19.20 -22.40
CA LYS A 747 -39.11 -18.60 -22.46
C LYS A 747 -38.36 -18.82 -21.14
N ALA A 748 -39.01 -18.61 -19.99
CA ALA A 748 -38.45 -18.89 -18.68
C ALA A 748 -38.10 -20.40 -18.49
N ALA A 749 -38.93 -21.30 -19.00
CA ALA A 749 -38.64 -22.76 -18.98
C ALA A 749 -37.44 -23.18 -19.83
N ALA A 750 -37.00 -22.34 -20.77
CA ALA A 750 -35.76 -22.52 -21.53
C ALA A 750 -34.53 -21.84 -20.85
N SER A 751 -34.69 -21.20 -19.68
CA SER A 751 -33.60 -20.54 -18.96
C SER A 751 -32.48 -21.54 -18.59
N PRO A 752 -31.21 -21.14 -18.67
CA PRO A 752 -30.10 -21.91 -18.15
C PRO A 752 -30.11 -22.02 -16.61
N GLU A 753 -30.83 -21.14 -15.93
CA GLU A 753 -30.96 -21.13 -14.45
C GLU A 753 -31.91 -22.21 -13.98
N PRO A 754 -31.45 -23.27 -13.24
CA PRO A 754 -32.29 -24.41 -12.87
C PRO A 754 -33.54 -24.00 -12.08
N GLY A 755 -33.42 -23.11 -11.10
CA GLY A 755 -34.55 -22.65 -10.27
C GLY A 755 -35.65 -21.97 -11.11
N VAL A 756 -35.25 -21.03 -12.00
CA VAL A 756 -36.17 -20.32 -12.90
C VAL A 756 -36.88 -21.33 -13.83
N ARG A 757 -36.13 -22.28 -14.38
CA ARG A 757 -36.66 -23.30 -15.27
C ARG A 757 -37.69 -24.20 -14.58
N GLU A 758 -37.40 -24.67 -13.37
CA GLU A 758 -38.28 -25.53 -12.58
C GLU A 758 -39.57 -24.80 -12.19
N GLU A 759 -39.49 -23.56 -11.68
CA GLU A 759 -40.63 -22.72 -11.33
C GLU A 759 -41.52 -22.47 -12.57
N ALA A 760 -40.91 -22.17 -13.72
CA ALA A 760 -41.63 -21.97 -14.97
C ALA A 760 -42.37 -23.24 -15.45
N LEU A 761 -41.72 -24.41 -15.40
CA LEU A 761 -42.34 -25.69 -15.73
C LEU A 761 -43.48 -26.07 -14.79
N GLN A 762 -43.34 -25.79 -13.49
CA GLN A 762 -44.38 -25.99 -12.50
C GLN A 762 -45.61 -25.12 -12.80
N THR A 763 -45.39 -23.81 -13.09
CA THR A 763 -46.47 -22.86 -13.41
C THR A 763 -47.20 -23.26 -14.70
N LEU A 764 -46.44 -23.68 -15.75
CA LEU A 764 -47.02 -24.24 -16.99
C LEU A 764 -47.88 -25.49 -16.73
N GLY A 765 -47.40 -26.38 -15.84
CA GLY A 765 -48.14 -27.58 -15.44
C GLY A 765 -49.44 -27.30 -14.73
N LEU A 766 -49.50 -26.26 -13.92
CA LEU A 766 -50.72 -25.80 -13.24
C LEU A 766 -51.73 -25.22 -14.25
N LEU A 767 -51.28 -24.41 -15.20
CA LEU A 767 -52.13 -23.86 -16.27
C LEU A 767 -52.67 -24.92 -17.22
N GLY A 768 -51.90 -25.97 -17.51
CA GLY A 768 -52.33 -27.10 -18.32
C GLY A 768 -53.38 -28.00 -17.63
N LYS A 769 -53.43 -28.04 -16.29
CA LYS A 769 -54.42 -28.78 -15.52
C LYS A 769 -55.73 -27.96 -15.30
N ALA A 770 -55.67 -26.66 -15.44
CA ALA A 770 -56.79 -25.75 -15.27
C ALA A 770 -57.61 -25.59 -16.60
N ARG A 771 -57.12 -26.11 -17.70
CA ARG A 771 -57.85 -26.28 -18.97
C ARG A 771 -58.50 -27.68 -19.03
#